data_75638d1307e137644b7e267973512bb0
#
_entry.id   75638d1307e137644b7e267973512bb0
#
_cell.length_a   1.000
_cell.length_b   1.000
_cell.length_c   1.000
_cell.angle_alpha   90.00
_cell.angle_beta   90.00
_cell.angle_gamma   90.00
#
_symmetry.space_group_name_H-M   'P 1'
#
loop_
_entity.id
_entity.type
_entity.pdbx_description
1 polymer ?
#
loop_
_entity_poly.entity_id
_entity_poly.type
_entity_poly.pdbx_seq_one_letter_code
_entity_poly.pdbx_strand_id
1 'polypeptide(L)'
;MIEFIISILVPILGGLGVSEADVTTYVTNCSGYIYAILISILVLIVLLVAAHFIAPKGKRHLVRWGASLAWVLALVTMVNMVCYGPLYTNLSVVLNGGGTVSDEAKAASNEVIKKVGEEGMVLVKNNGLLPLSSDVDSMNVFGWASTNPIYGGTGSGSADTSSVVSILQSLSDAGYKTNESLTKMYTDYRADRPAATILGGDGSFDITLPEPTADYYTDDVMGEAESFSDVAMVVISRGGGEGYDLPTDMNSVIHGTYNVADEVSVNPANYAYTNISYTNNGDYDDFDAGESYLELSNTEEAMLDKVCSEFSKVIVVINANNPMELDWVDNYDSIGAVILAPGTGQTGMAALGEIINGSVNPSGKTVDTYVKDLTQTPYYNNIGAFAYNNVDDLKEAIAASDTAYEGTVSFVDYVEGIYVGYKYYETASDDGVINYEDVVKYPFGYGLSYTTFEQKMNDFSDNGDNVTFNVTVTNTGDVAGKDVVEVYFTPPYTNGGIEKASVNLIDYAKTGEIAPGESETVEFTINKEDMASYDANEIKVAGGGYILEAGEYTVSVRSDSHTVSDQANFTVDSDINYSENARTTDNVVATNQLNDYTAGNVTYLSRADGFANYAEATAAPAEEAYVMDDATRKEVEANSTAYYDSTAYDNAEDTMPTLGSDNGLTLADLTGKAYDDPMWDQLLDQMSFEDMSLLVNLGGWQTAQIDSVGKVATSDCDGPAGVNNFITGTYGTPYPTEVLMAQTWNTDLLYDLGLAMGQEYADVNNYGVYGPAMNTHRSAFAGRNFEYYSEDGVLAGKLAAAQVNAMATKGTYNYIKHFALNDQETNRCAFLLTYSNEQAIREIYLKPFELCIKNFDGTQIAVMSSFNWIGTVPACANEDTLTTILRNEWGFQGMVITDYDGSYGYMITDHCVRTGNDLMLGFSSQASNQLTNTESATLNNALRTSCKNIMYTIANSGYYTNTTDDGGMSNMTKLFVTIDVVTVLLVVLCMALVIVRYRKKHAKAAAEVAPEEKKEE
;
A
#
# COMPACT_ATOMS: atom_id res chain seq x y z
N MET A 1 27.70 11.64 -26.92
CA MET A 1 27.11 12.90 -26.44
C MET A 1 25.77 12.63 -25.71
N ILE A 2 24.88 11.85 -26.31
CA ILE A 2 23.67 11.36 -25.61
C ILE A 2 24.12 10.63 -24.35
N GLU A 3 24.99 9.63 -24.43
CA GLU A 3 25.60 8.93 -23.31
C GLU A 3 26.23 9.85 -22.23
N PHE A 4 26.85 10.96 -22.68
CA PHE A 4 27.41 11.96 -21.76
C PHE A 4 26.29 12.72 -20.99
N ILE A 5 25.17 13.03 -21.66
CA ILE A 5 24.02 13.66 -20.98
C ILE A 5 23.40 12.67 -20.00
N ILE A 6 23.22 11.42 -20.39
CA ILE A 6 22.74 10.33 -19.53
C ILE A 6 23.63 10.20 -18.28
N SER A 7 24.93 10.10 -18.45
CA SER A 7 25.87 9.97 -17.33
C SER A 7 25.87 11.14 -16.33
N ILE A 8 25.35 12.31 -16.73
CA ILE A 8 25.15 13.46 -15.84
C ILE A 8 23.79 13.39 -15.14
N LEU A 9 22.75 12.98 -15.87
CA LEU A 9 21.38 13.00 -15.37
C LEU A 9 21.06 11.81 -14.45
N VAL A 10 21.63 10.65 -14.73
CA VAL A 10 21.42 9.43 -13.91
C VAL A 10 21.68 9.66 -12.41
N PRO A 11 22.84 10.21 -11.99
CA PRO A 11 23.06 10.44 -10.54
C PRO A 11 22.14 11.51 -9.92
N ILE A 12 21.65 12.46 -10.77
CA ILE A 12 20.78 13.55 -10.28
C ILE A 12 19.35 13.05 -10.12
N LEU A 13 18.84 12.34 -11.12
CA LEU A 13 17.46 11.86 -11.14
C LEU A 13 17.29 10.55 -10.37
N GLY A 14 18.34 9.72 -10.29
CA GLY A 14 18.38 8.54 -9.44
C GLY A 14 18.20 8.86 -7.94
N GLY A 15 18.73 10.02 -7.50
CA GLY A 15 18.46 10.55 -6.15
C GLY A 15 17.00 11.00 -5.92
N LEU A 16 16.19 11.02 -6.97
CA LEU A 16 14.75 11.28 -6.94
C LEU A 16 13.92 10.02 -7.28
N GLY A 17 14.53 8.84 -7.28
CA GLY A 17 13.84 7.59 -7.55
C GLY A 17 13.65 7.23 -9.04
N VAL A 18 14.21 8.01 -9.98
CA VAL A 18 14.10 7.71 -11.42
C VAL A 18 15.19 6.75 -11.85
N SER A 19 14.83 5.63 -12.47
CA SER A 19 15.78 4.60 -12.88
C SER A 19 16.74 5.08 -14.00
N GLU A 20 17.92 4.47 -14.11
CA GLU A 20 18.87 4.72 -15.22
C GLU A 20 18.23 4.42 -16.59
N ALA A 21 17.41 3.39 -16.67
CA ALA A 21 16.66 3.02 -17.87
C ALA A 21 15.71 4.13 -18.33
N ASP A 22 14.96 4.70 -17.39
CA ASP A 22 14.05 5.82 -17.64
C ASP A 22 14.79 7.06 -18.11
N VAL A 23 15.86 7.45 -17.40
CA VAL A 23 16.71 8.58 -17.80
C VAL A 23 17.25 8.36 -19.23
N THR A 24 17.71 7.15 -19.53
CA THR A 24 18.22 6.78 -20.85
C THR A 24 17.15 6.92 -21.93
N THR A 25 15.95 6.45 -21.65
CA THR A 25 14.81 6.52 -22.58
C THR A 25 14.36 7.95 -22.82
N TYR A 26 14.20 8.77 -21.79
CA TYR A 26 13.84 10.19 -21.94
C TYR A 26 14.87 10.97 -22.78
N VAL A 27 16.15 10.78 -22.49
CA VAL A 27 17.22 11.45 -23.25
C VAL A 27 17.25 10.96 -24.69
N THR A 28 17.00 9.68 -24.91
CA THR A 28 16.96 9.07 -26.25
C THR A 28 15.75 9.60 -27.05
N ASN A 29 14.56 9.64 -26.45
CA ASN A 29 13.35 10.20 -27.07
C ASN A 29 13.51 11.69 -27.41
N CYS A 30 14.26 12.43 -26.61
CA CYS A 30 14.59 13.83 -26.86
C CYS A 30 15.78 14.01 -27.83
N SER A 31 16.47 12.95 -28.26
CA SER A 31 17.73 13.04 -29.00
C SER A 31 17.65 13.86 -30.28
N GLY A 32 16.57 13.72 -31.06
CA GLY A 32 16.31 14.50 -32.25
C GLY A 32 16.28 16.02 -32.00
N TYR A 33 15.65 16.41 -30.90
CA TYR A 33 15.59 17.83 -30.48
C TYR A 33 16.94 18.31 -29.94
N ILE A 34 17.65 17.48 -29.18
CA ILE A 34 19.01 17.76 -28.69
C ILE A 34 19.95 18.04 -29.88
N TYR A 35 19.90 17.19 -30.93
CA TYR A 35 20.68 17.43 -32.15
C TYR A 35 20.23 18.69 -32.88
N ALA A 36 18.94 18.98 -32.98
CA ALA A 36 18.41 20.18 -33.59
C ALA A 36 18.92 21.45 -32.87
N ILE A 37 18.90 21.46 -31.54
CA ILE A 37 19.45 22.56 -30.72
C ILE A 37 20.94 22.75 -31.01
N LEU A 38 21.72 21.67 -31.02
CA LEU A 38 23.18 21.75 -31.30
C LEU A 38 23.50 22.23 -32.72
N ILE A 39 22.74 21.74 -33.69
CA ILE A 39 22.87 22.24 -35.08
C ILE A 39 22.52 23.72 -35.13
N SER A 40 21.47 24.16 -34.43
CA SER A 40 21.10 25.60 -34.40
C SER A 40 22.19 26.47 -33.77
N ILE A 41 22.89 25.99 -32.75
CA ILE A 41 24.05 26.66 -32.16
C ILE A 41 25.18 26.78 -33.19
N LEU A 42 25.48 25.70 -33.89
CA LEU A 42 26.49 25.70 -34.96
C LEU A 42 26.13 26.69 -36.06
N VAL A 43 24.87 26.71 -36.50
CA VAL A 43 24.37 27.68 -37.50
C VAL A 43 24.53 29.11 -36.98
N LEU A 44 24.20 29.37 -35.72
CA LEU A 44 24.43 30.68 -35.11
C LEU A 44 25.91 31.09 -35.17
N ILE A 45 26.82 30.21 -34.78
CA ILE A 45 28.27 30.46 -34.80
C ILE A 45 28.70 30.81 -36.22
N VAL A 46 28.29 30.02 -37.24
CA VAL A 46 28.60 30.28 -38.65
C VAL A 46 28.07 31.64 -39.10
N LEU A 47 26.81 31.98 -38.72
CA LEU A 47 26.24 33.31 -39.06
C LEU A 47 26.99 34.46 -38.38
N LEU A 48 27.40 34.31 -37.13
CA LEU A 48 28.18 35.33 -36.41
C LEU A 48 29.58 35.51 -37.01
N VAL A 49 30.21 34.44 -37.46
CA VAL A 49 31.50 34.47 -38.17
C VAL A 49 31.33 35.07 -39.55
N ALA A 50 30.35 34.61 -40.35
CA ALA A 50 30.03 35.13 -41.65
C ALA A 50 29.72 36.63 -41.63
N ALA A 51 28.98 37.10 -40.63
CA ALA A 51 28.69 38.52 -40.41
C ALA A 51 29.95 39.35 -40.19
N HIS A 52 31.06 38.74 -39.73
CA HIS A 52 32.34 39.44 -39.60
C HIS A 52 33.01 39.71 -40.95
N PHE A 53 32.89 38.80 -41.90
CA PHE A 53 33.57 38.89 -43.18
C PHE A 53 32.73 39.55 -44.29
N ILE A 54 31.43 39.21 -44.30
CA ILE A 54 30.53 39.59 -45.45
C ILE A 54 29.77 40.88 -45.14
N ALA A 55 29.35 41.15 -43.89
CA ALA A 55 28.59 42.35 -43.57
C ALA A 55 29.47 43.63 -43.66
N PRO A 56 28.98 44.78 -44.23
CA PRO A 56 29.63 46.05 -44.15
C PRO A 56 29.99 46.45 -42.70
N LYS A 57 31.20 46.97 -42.48
CA LYS A 57 31.76 47.27 -41.16
C LYS A 57 30.77 48.01 -40.25
N GLY A 58 29.96 48.91 -40.75
CA GLY A 58 28.95 49.68 -40.02
C GLY A 58 27.72 48.86 -39.59
N LYS A 59 27.41 47.80 -40.33
CA LYS A 59 26.21 46.98 -40.07
C LYS A 59 26.48 45.66 -39.31
N ARG A 60 27.76 45.30 -39.14
CA ARG A 60 28.14 43.98 -38.52
C ARG A 60 27.51 43.77 -37.16
N HIS A 61 27.45 44.78 -36.33
CA HIS A 61 26.89 44.68 -34.99
C HIS A 61 25.37 44.45 -35.02
N LEU A 62 24.65 45.12 -35.94
CA LEU A 62 23.22 44.95 -36.13
C LEU A 62 22.90 43.53 -36.61
N VAL A 63 23.68 42.99 -37.58
CA VAL A 63 23.47 41.64 -38.11
C VAL A 63 23.74 40.58 -37.06
N ARG A 64 24.81 40.74 -36.24
CA ARG A 64 25.12 39.78 -35.18
C ARG A 64 24.05 39.76 -34.11
N TRP A 65 23.60 40.90 -33.62
CA TRP A 65 22.52 40.96 -32.63
C TRP A 65 21.20 40.44 -33.19
N GLY A 66 20.89 40.76 -34.47
CA GLY A 66 19.71 40.21 -35.13
C GLY A 66 19.74 38.69 -35.23
N ALA A 67 20.87 38.10 -35.62
CA ALA A 67 21.05 36.66 -35.68
C ALA A 67 20.95 35.99 -34.28
N SER A 68 21.58 36.61 -33.26
CA SER A 68 21.49 36.05 -31.87
C SER A 68 20.08 36.13 -31.29
N LEU A 69 19.35 37.22 -31.52
CA LEU A 69 17.98 37.37 -31.03
C LEU A 69 16.98 36.44 -31.75
N ALA A 70 17.15 36.25 -33.06
CA ALA A 70 16.39 35.29 -33.84
C ALA A 70 16.65 33.85 -33.38
N TRP A 71 17.90 33.54 -33.04
CA TRP A 71 18.25 32.23 -32.50
C TRP A 71 17.63 32.01 -31.10
N VAL A 72 17.55 33.00 -30.22
CA VAL A 72 16.88 32.89 -28.92
C VAL A 72 15.40 32.50 -29.12
N LEU A 73 14.69 33.13 -30.06
CA LEU A 73 13.32 32.75 -30.37
C LEU A 73 13.22 31.32 -30.89
N ALA A 74 14.13 30.94 -31.83
CA ALA A 74 14.16 29.55 -32.33
C ALA A 74 14.48 28.52 -31.22
N LEU A 75 15.37 28.88 -30.29
CA LEU A 75 15.68 28.01 -29.14
C LEU A 75 14.46 27.83 -28.25
N VAL A 76 13.74 28.90 -27.88
CA VAL A 76 12.53 28.81 -27.08
C VAL A 76 11.46 27.97 -27.79
N THR A 77 11.31 28.15 -29.12
CA THR A 77 10.38 27.29 -29.88
C THR A 77 10.78 25.79 -29.78
N MET A 78 12.07 25.46 -29.94
CA MET A 78 12.55 24.08 -29.85
C MET A 78 12.38 23.52 -28.43
N VAL A 79 12.61 24.32 -27.40
CA VAL A 79 12.35 23.91 -25.99
C VAL A 79 10.86 23.65 -25.79
N ASN A 80 9.99 24.53 -26.29
CA ASN A 80 8.54 24.29 -26.21
C ASN A 80 8.13 23.00 -26.93
N MET A 81 8.73 22.72 -28.11
CA MET A 81 8.46 21.45 -28.81
C MET A 81 8.89 20.21 -28.01
N VAL A 82 9.94 20.29 -27.21
CA VAL A 82 10.34 19.21 -26.29
C VAL A 82 9.35 19.10 -25.12
N CYS A 83 8.99 20.23 -24.52
CA CYS A 83 8.14 20.27 -23.34
C CYS A 83 6.67 19.92 -23.65
N TYR A 84 6.15 20.30 -24.82
CA TYR A 84 4.81 19.93 -25.29
C TYR A 84 4.78 18.69 -26.20
N GLY A 85 5.91 18.04 -26.40
CA GLY A 85 6.10 16.79 -27.12
C GLY A 85 6.49 15.66 -26.14
N PRO A 86 7.70 15.12 -26.28
CA PRO A 86 8.11 13.91 -25.55
C PRO A 86 8.12 14.03 -24.01
N LEU A 87 8.17 15.24 -23.45
CA LEU A 87 8.14 15.47 -22.01
C LEU A 87 6.78 15.98 -21.50
N TYR A 88 5.78 16.10 -22.36
CA TYR A 88 4.52 16.76 -22.00
C TYR A 88 3.82 16.09 -20.82
N THR A 89 3.65 14.78 -20.89
CA THR A 89 2.92 14.02 -19.88
C THR A 89 3.56 14.20 -18.50
N ASN A 90 4.87 14.00 -18.40
CA ASN A 90 5.59 14.11 -17.11
C ASN A 90 5.63 15.56 -16.60
N LEU A 91 5.86 16.53 -17.48
CA LEU A 91 5.84 17.94 -17.09
C LEU A 91 4.44 18.42 -16.70
N SER A 92 3.40 17.88 -17.33
CA SER A 92 2.03 18.23 -16.98
C SER A 92 1.66 17.74 -15.57
N VAL A 93 2.10 16.55 -15.18
CA VAL A 93 1.92 16.03 -13.81
C VAL A 93 2.61 16.93 -12.80
N VAL A 94 3.90 17.23 -13.00
CA VAL A 94 4.68 18.07 -12.09
C VAL A 94 4.14 19.50 -11.99
N LEU A 95 3.68 20.10 -13.09
CA LEU A 95 3.29 21.52 -13.15
C LEU A 95 1.79 21.75 -12.96
N ASN A 96 0.94 20.79 -13.27
CA ASN A 96 -0.52 20.88 -13.12
C ASN A 96 -1.01 20.06 -11.94
N GLY A 97 -0.31 19.00 -11.56
CA GLY A 97 -0.53 18.26 -10.33
C GLY A 97 -0.07 19.06 -9.12
N GLY A 98 -0.64 18.75 -7.99
CA GLY A 98 -0.34 19.45 -6.75
C GLY A 98 -1.31 20.59 -6.47
N GLY A 99 -1.56 20.77 -5.20
CA GLY A 99 -2.47 21.77 -4.65
C GLY A 99 -2.10 22.01 -3.20
N THR A 100 -3.01 22.57 -2.45
CA THR A 100 -2.87 22.75 -1.01
C THR A 100 -4.13 22.24 -0.35
N VAL A 101 -4.00 21.32 0.56
CA VAL A 101 -5.11 20.86 1.39
C VAL A 101 -5.65 22.04 2.17
N SER A 102 -6.96 22.27 2.11
CA SER A 102 -7.64 23.36 2.81
C SER A 102 -7.56 23.21 4.33
N ASP A 103 -7.64 24.30 5.05
CA ASP A 103 -7.64 24.27 6.51
C ASP A 103 -8.88 23.54 7.05
N GLU A 104 -10.01 23.61 6.34
CA GLU A 104 -11.24 22.90 6.66
C GLU A 104 -11.09 21.40 6.52
N ALA A 105 -10.44 20.92 5.44
CA ALA A 105 -10.16 19.50 5.24
C ALA A 105 -9.21 18.97 6.31
N LYS A 106 -8.11 19.68 6.59
CA LYS A 106 -7.18 19.32 7.67
C LYS A 106 -7.85 19.26 9.04
N ALA A 107 -8.77 20.18 9.33
CA ALA A 107 -9.48 20.16 10.60
C ALA A 107 -10.41 18.95 10.71
N ALA A 108 -11.11 18.59 9.63
CA ALA A 108 -11.94 17.39 9.58
C ALA A 108 -11.10 16.11 9.70
N SER A 109 -9.97 16.04 9.01
CA SER A 109 -9.01 14.92 9.13
C SER A 109 -8.51 14.76 10.57
N ASN A 110 -8.07 15.85 11.19
CA ASN A 110 -7.59 15.82 12.58
C ASN A 110 -8.67 15.36 13.57
N GLU A 111 -9.94 15.73 13.35
CA GLU A 111 -11.04 15.29 14.20
C GLU A 111 -11.31 13.80 14.06
N VAL A 112 -11.38 13.27 12.82
CA VAL A 112 -11.66 11.84 12.61
C VAL A 112 -10.49 10.97 13.03
N ILE A 113 -9.24 11.40 12.78
CA ILE A 113 -8.03 10.67 13.21
C ILE A 113 -7.98 10.56 14.74
N LYS A 114 -8.36 11.62 15.46
CA LYS A 114 -8.48 11.57 16.92
C LYS A 114 -9.51 10.53 17.36
N LYS A 115 -10.70 10.49 16.72
CA LYS A 115 -11.72 9.49 17.01
C LYS A 115 -11.25 8.05 16.73
N VAL A 116 -10.47 7.85 15.66
CA VAL A 116 -9.85 6.55 15.39
C VAL A 116 -8.91 6.16 16.53
N GLY A 117 -8.13 7.08 17.07
CA GLY A 117 -7.31 6.84 18.27
C GLY A 117 -8.15 6.49 19.50
N GLU A 118 -9.26 7.22 19.72
CA GLU A 118 -10.18 6.98 20.85
C GLU A 118 -10.85 5.59 20.81
N GLU A 119 -11.20 5.10 19.62
CA GLU A 119 -11.91 3.84 19.43
C GLU A 119 -11.01 2.67 19.03
N GLY A 120 -9.78 2.94 18.54
CA GLY A 120 -8.87 1.92 18.05
C GLY A 120 -7.78 1.49 19.02
N MET A 121 -7.39 2.30 20.00
CA MET A 121 -6.46 1.83 21.03
C MET A 121 -7.12 0.73 21.87
N VAL A 122 -6.42 -0.40 22.04
CA VAL A 122 -6.98 -1.58 22.70
C VAL A 122 -6.43 -1.74 24.11
N LEU A 123 -7.29 -1.75 25.10
CA LEU A 123 -6.94 -2.11 26.46
C LEU A 123 -6.97 -3.63 26.60
N VAL A 124 -5.82 -4.30 26.70
CA VAL A 124 -5.73 -5.77 26.76
C VAL A 124 -5.52 -6.33 28.18
N LYS A 125 -5.09 -5.49 29.13
CA LYS A 125 -5.00 -5.84 30.56
C LYS A 125 -5.38 -4.64 31.39
N ASN A 126 -6.22 -4.86 32.43
CA ASN A 126 -6.52 -3.86 33.46
C ASN A 126 -6.95 -4.54 34.74
N ASN A 127 -6.13 -4.46 35.77
CA ASN A 127 -6.45 -5.00 37.12
C ASN A 127 -7.17 -3.97 38.01
N GLY A 128 -7.73 -2.91 37.41
CA GLY A 128 -8.40 -1.81 38.10
C GLY A 128 -7.44 -0.58 38.31
N LEU A 129 -6.27 -0.55 37.66
CA LEU A 129 -5.38 0.60 37.70
C LEU A 129 -5.94 1.77 36.86
N LEU A 130 -6.49 1.47 35.71
CA LEU A 130 -7.12 2.45 34.82
C LEU A 130 -8.64 2.46 34.99
N PRO A 131 -9.29 3.66 34.85
CA PRO A 131 -8.68 4.97 34.72
C PRO A 131 -7.95 5.37 35.99
N LEU A 132 -6.87 6.17 35.85
CA LEU A 132 -6.15 6.67 37.00
C LEU A 132 -7.04 7.57 37.86
N SER A 133 -6.85 7.46 39.20
CA SER A 133 -7.59 8.29 40.16
C SER A 133 -7.29 9.78 39.91
N SER A 134 -8.29 10.63 40.07
CA SER A 134 -8.22 12.09 39.82
C SER A 134 -7.24 12.84 40.75
N ASP A 135 -6.67 12.18 41.75
CA ASP A 135 -5.60 12.74 42.60
C ASP A 135 -4.19 12.49 42.05
N VAL A 136 -4.04 11.67 41.01
CA VAL A 136 -2.79 11.49 40.27
C VAL A 136 -2.64 12.61 39.24
N ASP A 137 -1.61 13.47 39.38
CA ASP A 137 -1.33 14.60 38.51
C ASP A 137 0.05 14.53 37.81
N SER A 138 0.74 13.39 38.01
CA SER A 138 2.11 13.19 37.49
C SER A 138 2.39 11.72 37.25
N MET A 139 3.28 11.42 36.30
CA MET A 139 3.78 10.08 36.02
C MET A 139 5.19 10.10 35.43
N ASN A 140 5.92 9.01 35.67
CA ASN A 140 7.20 8.75 35.03
C ASN A 140 6.96 8.02 33.71
N VAL A 141 7.61 8.44 32.63
CA VAL A 141 7.50 7.76 31.32
C VAL A 141 8.86 7.18 30.97
N PHE A 142 8.93 5.86 30.91
CA PHE A 142 10.11 5.07 30.63
C PHE A 142 10.04 4.48 29.21
N GLY A 143 11.19 4.02 28.71
CA GLY A 143 11.39 3.43 27.39
C GLY A 143 11.79 4.47 26.33
N TRP A 144 12.68 4.08 25.44
CA TRP A 144 13.17 4.95 24.36
C TRP A 144 12.03 5.50 23.50
N ALA A 145 11.01 4.71 23.29
CA ALA A 145 9.84 5.04 22.50
C ALA A 145 8.96 6.13 23.12
N SER A 146 9.13 6.45 24.40
CA SER A 146 8.45 7.57 25.06
C SER A 146 8.74 8.92 24.37
N THR A 147 9.92 9.04 23.75
CA THR A 147 10.38 10.24 23.04
C THR A 147 10.42 10.05 21.52
N ASN A 148 10.22 8.83 21.03
CA ASN A 148 10.25 8.52 19.58
C ASN A 148 9.33 7.36 19.22
N PRO A 149 8.03 7.48 19.50
CA PRO A 149 7.07 6.43 19.12
C PRO A 149 6.90 6.35 17.60
N ILE A 150 6.31 5.26 17.16
CA ILE A 150 5.91 5.03 15.77
C ILE A 150 4.52 5.61 15.56
N TYR A 151 4.37 6.50 14.58
CA TYR A 151 3.10 7.14 14.25
C TYR A 151 2.47 6.61 12.96
N GLY A 152 3.23 5.87 12.16
CA GLY A 152 2.81 5.29 10.89
C GLY A 152 3.77 4.19 10.47
N GLY A 153 3.79 3.83 9.21
CA GLY A 153 4.76 2.94 8.61
C GLY A 153 5.72 3.65 7.68
N THR A 154 6.37 2.90 6.82
CA THR A 154 7.48 3.34 5.97
C THR A 154 7.28 2.92 4.51
N GLY A 155 7.98 3.57 3.58
CA GLY A 155 7.80 3.29 2.15
C GLY A 155 6.63 4.05 1.53
N SER A 156 5.93 3.45 0.58
CA SER A 156 4.76 4.06 -0.10
C SER A 156 3.58 4.32 0.85
N GLY A 157 3.47 3.55 1.94
CA GLY A 157 2.51 3.77 3.03
C GLY A 157 2.95 4.79 4.08
N SER A 158 4.01 5.57 3.83
CA SER A 158 4.50 6.58 4.78
C SER A 158 3.78 7.92 4.67
N ALA A 159 3.88 8.73 5.74
CA ALA A 159 3.42 10.11 5.76
C ALA A 159 4.39 11.00 6.55
N ASP A 160 4.28 12.33 6.40
CA ASP A 160 5.10 13.29 7.17
C ASP A 160 4.61 13.40 8.61
N THR A 161 5.30 12.74 9.52
CA THR A 161 4.99 12.70 10.95
C THR A 161 5.68 13.82 11.77
N SER A 162 6.25 14.83 11.13
CA SER A 162 7.01 15.89 11.82
C SER A 162 6.19 16.80 12.75
N SER A 163 4.87 16.80 12.62
CA SER A 163 3.94 17.67 13.37
C SER A 163 2.86 16.93 14.17
N VAL A 164 3.04 15.63 14.41
CA VAL A 164 2.06 14.78 15.11
C VAL A 164 1.99 15.07 16.61
N VAL A 165 0.88 14.73 17.24
CA VAL A 165 0.74 14.76 18.70
C VAL A 165 1.61 13.65 19.31
N SER A 166 2.54 14.03 20.19
CA SER A 166 3.42 13.09 20.88
C SER A 166 2.75 12.46 22.12
N ILE A 167 3.29 11.33 22.60
CA ILE A 167 2.88 10.72 23.88
C ILE A 167 2.94 11.74 25.01
N LEU A 168 4.06 12.47 25.14
CA LEU A 168 4.24 13.45 26.21
C LEU A 168 3.25 14.62 26.08
N GLN A 169 2.91 15.04 24.85
CA GLN A 169 1.90 16.06 24.61
C GLN A 169 0.51 15.55 25.01
N SER A 170 0.15 14.33 24.62
CA SER A 170 -1.11 13.69 24.99
C SER A 170 -1.31 13.63 26.51
N LEU A 171 -0.28 13.22 27.24
CA LEU A 171 -0.32 13.17 28.70
C LEU A 171 -0.45 14.57 29.32
N SER A 172 0.28 15.56 28.79
CA SER A 172 0.18 16.96 29.22
C SER A 172 -1.22 17.54 28.99
N ASP A 173 -1.81 17.28 27.84
CA ASP A 173 -3.17 17.75 27.50
C ASP A 173 -4.24 17.08 28.37
N ALA A 174 -4.00 15.84 28.79
CA ALA A 174 -4.82 15.11 29.76
C ALA A 174 -4.64 15.55 31.23
N GLY A 175 -3.69 16.45 31.48
CA GLY A 175 -3.46 17.06 32.80
C GLY A 175 -2.31 16.47 33.62
N TYR A 176 -1.54 15.55 33.05
CA TYR A 176 -0.40 14.93 33.74
C TYR A 176 0.90 15.67 33.51
N LYS A 177 1.71 15.82 34.57
CA LYS A 177 3.10 16.20 34.48
C LYS A 177 3.95 14.99 34.23
N THR A 178 4.92 15.08 33.34
CA THR A 178 5.89 14.03 33.05
C THR A 178 7.27 14.39 33.62
N ASN A 179 8.07 13.38 33.96
CA ASN A 179 9.42 13.58 34.50
C ASN A 179 10.39 14.04 33.42
N GLU A 180 10.75 15.33 33.44
CA GLU A 180 11.64 15.94 32.45
C GLU A 180 13.07 15.36 32.50
N SER A 181 13.53 14.86 33.66
CA SER A 181 14.85 14.23 33.77
C SER A 181 14.94 12.94 33.01
N LEU A 182 13.88 12.09 33.06
CA LEU A 182 13.78 10.88 32.24
C LEU A 182 13.70 11.22 30.74
N THR A 183 12.82 12.15 30.37
CA THR A 183 12.69 12.59 28.98
C THR A 183 14.05 13.06 28.42
N LYS A 184 14.80 13.81 29.23
CA LYS A 184 16.13 14.26 28.84
C LYS A 184 17.12 13.11 28.71
N MET A 185 17.09 12.14 29.63
CA MET A 185 17.95 10.95 29.56
C MET A 185 17.77 10.21 28.23
N TYR A 186 16.53 9.89 27.86
CA TYR A 186 16.24 9.19 26.62
C TYR A 186 16.60 10.02 25.38
N THR A 187 16.30 11.32 25.38
CA THR A 187 16.64 12.20 24.28
C THR A 187 18.15 12.33 24.09
N ASP A 188 18.91 12.48 25.18
CA ASP A 188 20.38 12.57 25.15
C ASP A 188 21.00 11.24 24.68
N TYR A 189 20.51 10.11 25.21
CA TYR A 189 21.01 8.79 24.84
C TYR A 189 20.82 8.50 23.34
N ARG A 190 19.67 8.89 22.80
CA ARG A 190 19.32 8.67 21.42
C ARG A 190 20.05 9.62 20.45
N ALA A 191 20.53 10.79 20.91
CA ALA A 191 21.09 11.83 20.03
C ALA A 191 22.24 11.33 19.12
N ASP A 192 23.02 10.36 19.59
CA ASP A 192 24.15 9.78 18.87
C ASP A 192 23.85 8.36 18.31
N ARG A 193 22.57 7.92 18.32
CA ARG A 193 22.14 6.60 17.87
C ARG A 193 21.06 6.73 16.81
N PRO A 194 21.09 5.87 15.76
CA PRO A 194 19.99 5.85 14.80
C PRO A 194 18.70 5.40 15.50
N ALA A 195 17.58 5.93 15.05
CA ALA A 195 16.29 5.25 15.19
C ALA A 195 16.08 4.44 13.92
N ALA A 196 15.19 3.47 13.96
CA ALA A 196 14.82 2.69 12.77
C ALA A 196 14.64 3.63 11.57
N THR A 197 15.54 3.51 10.61
CA THR A 197 15.51 4.33 9.40
C THR A 197 14.95 3.51 8.26
N ILE A 198 14.01 4.13 7.62
CA ILE A 198 13.45 3.72 6.37
C ILE A 198 14.44 4.06 5.27
N LEU A 199 14.71 3.11 4.35
CA LEU A 199 15.41 3.38 3.10
C LEU A 199 16.57 4.38 3.27
N GLY A 200 17.67 3.89 3.80
CA GLY A 200 18.94 4.56 3.55
C GLY A 200 19.12 4.70 2.04
N GLY A 201 19.71 5.78 1.55
CA GLY A 201 19.95 5.97 0.11
C GLY A 201 20.84 4.88 -0.53
N ASP A 202 21.25 3.88 0.24
CA ASP A 202 22.01 2.69 -0.13
C ASP A 202 21.18 1.39 0.00
N GLY A 203 19.86 1.48 0.27
CA GLY A 203 18.99 0.33 0.43
C GLY A 203 19.14 -0.44 1.75
N SER A 204 19.73 0.18 2.78
CA SER A 204 19.88 -0.41 4.10
C SER A 204 18.77 0.01 5.06
N PHE A 205 18.40 -0.90 5.97
CA PHE A 205 17.50 -0.65 7.09
C PHE A 205 18.25 -0.79 8.40
N ASP A 206 18.21 0.21 9.23
CA ASP A 206 18.67 0.13 10.61
C ASP A 206 17.44 0.02 11.53
N ILE A 207 17.31 -1.14 12.19
CA ILE A 207 16.17 -1.45 13.07
C ILE A 207 16.56 -1.35 14.55
N THR A 208 17.56 -0.56 14.86
CA THR A 208 18.06 -0.35 16.23
C THR A 208 16.98 0.15 17.16
N LEU A 209 16.89 -0.48 18.32
CA LEU A 209 16.09 -0.05 19.45
C LEU A 209 17.03 0.72 20.41
N PRO A 210 16.96 2.06 20.51
CA PRO A 210 17.91 2.82 21.30
C PRO A 210 17.49 2.91 22.77
N GLU A 211 17.25 1.76 23.42
CA GLU A 211 16.98 1.66 24.84
C GLU A 211 18.29 1.78 25.62
N PRO A 212 18.37 2.65 26.67
CA PRO A 212 19.54 2.76 27.52
C PRO A 212 19.84 1.45 28.26
N THR A 213 21.12 1.11 28.36
CA THR A 213 21.58 -0.02 29.15
C THR A 213 21.29 0.14 30.65
N ALA A 214 21.24 -0.97 31.39
CA ALA A 214 20.86 -1.01 32.81
C ALA A 214 21.62 -0.03 33.71
N ASP A 215 22.85 0.36 33.39
CA ASP A 215 23.68 1.30 34.14
C ASP A 215 23.21 2.76 34.06
N TYR A 216 22.29 3.09 33.15
CA TYR A 216 21.59 4.39 33.14
C TYR A 216 20.51 4.50 34.22
N TYR A 217 19.93 3.38 34.67
CA TYR A 217 18.89 3.31 35.71
C TYR A 217 19.50 3.21 37.10
N THR A 218 20.33 4.23 37.44
CA THR A 218 21.01 4.29 38.73
C THR A 218 20.04 4.51 39.88
N ASP A 219 20.47 4.23 41.11
CA ASP A 219 19.68 4.51 42.34
C ASP A 219 19.28 6.01 42.42
N ASP A 220 20.10 6.94 41.89
CA ASP A 220 19.79 8.37 41.87
C ASP A 220 18.67 8.67 40.86
N VAL A 221 18.69 8.10 39.68
CA VAL A 221 17.65 8.24 38.64
C VAL A 221 16.34 7.66 39.14
N MET A 222 16.36 6.43 39.65
CA MET A 222 15.17 5.78 40.15
C MET A 222 14.60 6.45 41.39
N GLY A 223 15.43 6.87 42.37
CA GLY A 223 14.99 7.61 43.55
C GLY A 223 14.41 8.98 43.22
N GLU A 224 14.89 9.68 42.17
CA GLU A 224 14.26 10.89 41.64
C GLU A 224 12.89 10.58 41.04
N ALA A 225 12.79 9.50 40.24
CA ALA A 225 11.53 9.05 39.62
C ALA A 225 10.49 8.68 40.69
N GLU A 226 10.83 7.90 41.69
CA GLU A 226 9.93 7.57 42.81
C GLU A 226 9.46 8.80 43.59
N SER A 227 10.37 9.79 43.78
CA SER A 227 10.02 11.04 44.44
C SER A 227 9.10 11.93 43.58
N PHE A 228 9.11 11.77 42.25
CA PHE A 228 8.29 12.53 41.33
C PHE A 228 6.86 12.00 41.23
N SER A 229 6.67 10.67 41.09
CA SER A 229 5.36 10.03 41.02
C SER A 229 5.45 8.56 41.42
N ASP A 230 4.37 8.00 41.94
CA ASP A 230 4.21 6.57 42.23
C ASP A 230 3.65 5.78 41.04
N VAL A 231 3.42 6.45 39.90
CA VAL A 231 2.97 5.85 38.66
C VAL A 231 4.09 5.87 37.62
N ALA A 232 4.35 4.72 37.03
CA ALA A 232 5.23 4.54 35.88
C ALA A 232 4.44 4.12 34.64
N MET A 233 4.79 4.69 33.49
CA MET A 233 4.40 4.21 32.15
C MET A 233 5.65 3.71 31.45
N VAL A 234 5.58 2.55 30.83
CA VAL A 234 6.64 2.00 29.97
C VAL A 234 6.11 1.92 28.55
N VAL A 235 6.88 2.44 27.59
CA VAL A 235 6.55 2.43 26.17
C VAL A 235 7.50 1.51 25.41
N ILE A 236 6.97 0.45 24.83
CA ILE A 236 7.69 -0.48 23.95
C ILE A 236 7.21 -0.25 22.53
N SER A 237 8.15 -0.18 21.56
CA SER A 237 7.79 0.12 20.17
C SER A 237 8.51 -0.79 19.19
N ARG A 238 7.79 -1.21 18.14
CA ARG A 238 8.31 -1.97 16.99
C ARG A 238 7.80 -1.40 15.68
N GLY A 239 8.73 -1.07 14.78
CA GLY A 239 8.42 -0.55 13.44
C GLY A 239 8.38 -1.65 12.39
N GLY A 240 7.48 -1.50 11.43
CA GLY A 240 7.48 -2.25 10.18
C GLY A 240 7.53 -1.30 8.99
N GLY A 241 7.80 -1.83 7.81
CA GLY A 241 7.89 -1.01 6.61
C GLY A 241 7.94 -1.80 5.31
N GLU A 242 7.74 -1.08 4.23
CA GLU A 242 7.87 -1.62 2.88
C GLU A 242 9.31 -2.05 2.60
N GLY A 243 9.45 -3.21 1.98
CA GLY A 243 10.70 -3.72 1.43
C GLY A 243 11.49 -4.65 2.35
N TYR A 244 11.05 -4.89 3.57
CA TYR A 244 11.68 -5.87 4.45
C TYR A 244 10.67 -6.53 5.39
N ASP A 245 10.89 -7.77 5.72
CA ASP A 245 10.19 -8.47 6.79
C ASP A 245 10.99 -8.38 8.10
N LEU A 246 10.27 -8.49 9.23
CA LEU A 246 10.88 -8.36 10.55
C LEU A 246 11.73 -9.60 10.86
N PRO A 247 12.95 -9.42 11.41
CA PRO A 247 13.84 -10.53 11.67
C PRO A 247 13.32 -11.52 12.71
N THR A 248 13.51 -12.81 12.42
CA THR A 248 13.24 -13.94 13.32
C THR A 248 14.41 -14.30 14.22
N ASP A 249 15.60 -13.72 14.01
CA ASP A 249 16.80 -13.89 14.84
C ASP A 249 17.61 -12.58 14.85
N MET A 250 17.35 -11.75 15.86
CA MET A 250 18.00 -10.45 16.02
C MET A 250 19.48 -10.55 16.40
N ASN A 251 19.89 -11.61 17.09
CA ASN A 251 21.31 -11.82 17.39
C ASN A 251 22.13 -11.97 16.11
N SER A 252 21.59 -12.69 15.12
CA SER A 252 22.21 -12.79 13.80
C SER A 252 22.27 -11.45 13.06
N VAL A 253 21.28 -10.57 13.24
CA VAL A 253 21.29 -9.20 12.67
C VAL A 253 22.41 -8.37 13.30
N ILE A 254 22.52 -8.38 14.63
CA ILE A 254 23.59 -7.69 15.40
C ILE A 254 24.97 -8.12 14.91
N HIS A 255 25.17 -9.39 14.66
CA HIS A 255 26.43 -9.95 14.19
C HIS A 255 26.63 -9.89 12.65
N GLY A 256 25.67 -9.36 11.89
CA GLY A 256 25.76 -9.25 10.44
C GLY A 256 25.77 -10.61 9.72
N THR A 257 25.12 -11.60 10.31
CA THR A 257 25.01 -12.98 9.78
C THR A 257 23.57 -13.37 9.47
N TYR A 258 22.62 -12.46 9.66
CA TYR A 258 21.20 -12.70 9.36
C TYR A 258 20.98 -12.90 7.87
N ASN A 259 20.29 -13.95 7.54
CA ASN A 259 19.94 -14.29 6.18
C ASN A 259 18.46 -14.72 6.13
N VAL A 260 17.58 -13.85 5.65
CA VAL A 260 16.13 -14.10 5.53
C VAL A 260 15.81 -15.07 4.40
N ALA A 261 16.74 -15.28 3.45
CA ALA A 261 16.58 -16.16 2.32
C ALA A 261 17.96 -16.68 1.90
N ASP A 262 17.99 -17.85 1.25
CA ASP A 262 19.24 -18.44 0.73
C ASP A 262 19.91 -17.51 -0.30
N GLU A 263 19.14 -16.77 -1.03
CA GLU A 263 19.59 -15.76 -1.99
C GLU A 263 18.64 -14.58 -1.98
N VAL A 264 19.12 -13.39 -1.64
CA VAL A 264 18.34 -12.16 -1.56
C VAL A 264 18.81 -11.22 -2.66
N SER A 265 17.90 -10.59 -3.36
CA SER A 265 18.19 -9.57 -4.37
C SER A 265 18.86 -8.35 -3.73
N VAL A 266 19.94 -7.85 -4.36
CA VAL A 266 20.81 -6.81 -3.79
C VAL A 266 20.66 -5.43 -4.42
N ASN A 267 19.72 -5.25 -5.36
CA ASN A 267 19.56 -3.95 -6.04
C ASN A 267 18.59 -3.04 -5.29
N PRO A 268 19.07 -1.95 -4.68
CA PRO A 268 18.20 -1.02 -3.96
C PRO A 268 17.09 -0.41 -4.84
N ALA A 269 17.31 -0.32 -6.17
CA ALA A 269 16.29 0.17 -7.10
C ALA A 269 15.10 -0.78 -7.27
N ASN A 270 15.25 -2.04 -6.89
CA ASN A 270 14.22 -3.07 -7.01
C ASN A 270 13.50 -3.36 -5.69
N TYR A 271 13.73 -2.54 -4.66
CA TYR A 271 13.08 -2.71 -3.34
C TYR A 271 13.23 -4.12 -2.73
N ALA A 272 14.30 -4.82 -3.07
CA ALA A 272 14.67 -6.06 -2.44
C ALA A 272 15.87 -5.79 -1.53
N TYR A 273 15.66 -5.89 -0.24
CA TYR A 273 16.61 -5.36 0.76
C TYR A 273 17.37 -6.48 1.43
N THR A 274 18.68 -6.35 1.38
CA THR A 274 19.60 -7.33 1.91
C THR A 274 20.27 -6.91 3.19
N ASN A 275 20.23 -5.62 3.51
CA ASN A 275 21.04 -5.06 4.58
C ASN A 275 20.15 -4.54 5.72
N ILE A 276 19.60 -5.46 6.50
CA ILE A 276 19.04 -5.12 7.79
C ILE A 276 20.21 -5.03 8.77
N SER A 277 20.29 -3.93 9.52
CA SER A 277 21.37 -3.70 10.47
C SER A 277 20.83 -3.30 11.84
N TYR A 278 21.64 -3.53 12.86
CA TYR A 278 21.41 -3.09 14.22
C TYR A 278 22.65 -2.37 14.72
N THR A 279 22.56 -1.04 14.89
CA THR A 279 23.70 -0.17 15.17
C THR A 279 23.64 0.36 16.61
N ASN A 280 23.90 -0.49 17.60
CA ASN A 280 24.02 -0.09 19.01
C ASN A 280 25.44 0.32 19.41
N ASN A 281 26.27 0.76 18.47
CA ASN A 281 27.70 1.06 18.58
C ASN A 281 28.59 -0.18 18.84
N GLY A 282 28.07 -1.40 18.66
CA GLY A 282 28.82 -2.66 18.80
C GLY A 282 29.22 -3.01 20.23
N ASP A 283 28.57 -2.43 21.23
CA ASP A 283 28.99 -2.50 22.61
C ASP A 283 28.42 -3.72 23.37
N TYR A 284 27.32 -4.33 22.88
CA TYR A 284 26.62 -5.45 23.55
C TYR A 284 25.68 -6.19 22.61
N ASP A 285 25.37 -7.45 22.95
CA ASP A 285 24.33 -8.22 22.30
C ASP A 285 22.99 -7.89 22.98
N ASP A 286 22.12 -7.20 22.25
CA ASP A 286 20.83 -6.73 22.77
C ASP A 286 19.70 -7.75 22.63
N PHE A 287 19.96 -8.85 21.97
CA PHE A 287 19.08 -10.00 21.84
C PHE A 287 19.88 -11.29 21.97
N ASP A 288 19.33 -12.29 22.62
CA ASP A 288 19.92 -13.61 22.69
C ASP A 288 19.72 -14.36 21.34
N ALA A 289 20.47 -15.47 21.17
CA ALA A 289 20.40 -16.25 19.94
C ALA A 289 19.01 -16.90 19.75
N GLY A 290 18.38 -16.64 18.62
CA GLY A 290 17.04 -17.12 18.28
C GLY A 290 15.90 -16.21 18.74
N GLU A 291 16.20 -15.09 19.40
CA GLU A 291 15.19 -14.10 19.74
C GLU A 291 14.87 -13.22 18.52
N SER A 292 13.57 -13.01 18.31
CA SER A 292 13.02 -12.24 17.20
C SER A 292 12.91 -10.75 17.52
N TYR A 293 12.73 -9.93 16.48
CA TYR A 293 12.42 -8.50 16.64
C TYR A 293 11.11 -8.24 17.41
N LEU A 294 10.20 -9.21 17.46
CA LEU A 294 8.90 -9.09 18.13
C LEU A 294 8.91 -9.54 19.60
N GLU A 295 10.07 -9.89 20.12
CA GLU A 295 10.33 -10.11 21.54
C GLU A 295 10.92 -8.86 22.19
N LEU A 296 11.08 -8.84 23.51
CA LEU A 296 11.80 -7.77 24.19
C LEU A 296 13.31 -7.89 23.92
N SER A 297 13.97 -6.74 23.81
CA SER A 297 15.44 -6.76 23.85
C SER A 297 15.96 -6.88 25.30
N ASN A 298 17.21 -7.33 25.44
CA ASN A 298 17.86 -7.44 26.76
C ASN A 298 17.90 -6.11 27.54
N THR A 299 18.00 -4.99 26.82
CA THR A 299 17.95 -3.64 27.45
C THR A 299 16.52 -3.27 27.86
N GLU A 300 15.51 -3.61 27.07
CA GLU A 300 14.10 -3.41 27.45
C GLU A 300 13.69 -4.27 28.63
N GLU A 301 14.12 -5.56 28.69
CA GLU A 301 13.91 -6.42 29.86
C GLU A 301 14.57 -5.86 31.11
N ALA A 302 15.82 -5.43 31.03
CA ALA A 302 16.52 -4.85 32.17
C ALA A 302 15.87 -3.56 32.67
N MET A 303 15.31 -2.74 31.76
CA MET A 303 14.53 -1.56 32.13
C MET A 303 13.23 -1.95 32.83
N LEU A 304 12.48 -2.92 32.28
CA LEU A 304 11.23 -3.43 32.86
C LEU A 304 11.47 -4.04 34.25
N ASP A 305 12.49 -4.86 34.45
CA ASP A 305 12.86 -5.44 35.72
C ASP A 305 13.10 -4.35 36.76
N LYS A 306 13.83 -3.29 36.37
CA LYS A 306 14.11 -2.17 37.27
C LYS A 306 12.85 -1.38 37.59
N VAL A 307 12.06 -0.99 36.61
CA VAL A 307 10.82 -0.24 36.80
C VAL A 307 9.82 -1.05 37.63
N CYS A 308 9.59 -2.31 37.30
CA CYS A 308 8.63 -3.17 37.99
C CYS A 308 9.05 -3.54 39.42
N SER A 309 10.34 -3.47 39.75
CA SER A 309 10.81 -3.67 41.12
C SER A 309 10.61 -2.45 42.02
N GLU A 310 10.61 -1.23 41.47
CA GLU A 310 10.51 0.03 42.22
C GLU A 310 9.09 0.60 42.22
N PHE A 311 8.30 0.36 41.17
CA PHE A 311 6.93 0.88 41.03
C PHE A 311 5.89 -0.24 41.18
N SER A 312 4.83 0.04 41.94
CA SER A 312 3.67 -0.87 42.09
C SER A 312 2.48 -0.55 41.16
N LYS A 313 2.57 0.55 40.39
CA LYS A 313 1.56 1.04 39.45
C LYS A 313 2.23 1.27 38.11
N VAL A 314 2.29 0.24 37.30
CA VAL A 314 2.92 0.27 35.98
C VAL A 314 1.86 0.14 34.87
N ILE A 315 1.88 1.05 33.93
CA ILE A 315 1.10 1.02 32.69
C ILE A 315 2.07 0.71 31.57
N VAL A 316 1.77 -0.28 30.74
CA VAL A 316 2.56 -0.59 29.55
C VAL A 316 1.79 -0.15 28.30
N VAL A 317 2.49 0.55 27.39
CA VAL A 317 1.98 0.93 26.07
C VAL A 317 2.79 0.19 25.04
N ILE A 318 2.14 -0.63 24.24
CA ILE A 318 2.74 -1.34 23.11
C ILE A 318 2.43 -0.55 21.84
N ASN A 319 3.43 0.16 21.35
CA ASN A 319 3.36 0.96 20.13
C ASN A 319 3.97 0.16 18.96
N ALA A 320 3.26 -0.88 18.53
CA ALA A 320 3.67 -1.78 17.44
C ALA A 320 2.51 -2.04 16.49
N ASN A 321 2.82 -2.15 15.20
CA ASN A 321 1.83 -2.48 14.17
C ASN A 321 1.70 -4.00 13.97
N ASN A 322 2.72 -4.76 14.37
CA ASN A 322 2.75 -6.21 14.29
C ASN A 322 2.49 -6.81 15.67
N PRO A 323 1.83 -7.95 15.80
CA PRO A 323 1.61 -8.61 17.08
C PRO A 323 2.93 -9.10 17.67
N MET A 324 3.31 -8.53 18.83
CA MET A 324 4.48 -8.93 19.61
C MET A 324 4.14 -10.08 20.56
N GLU A 325 5.15 -10.83 21.00
CA GLU A 325 5.01 -11.73 22.12
C GLU A 325 4.82 -10.93 23.42
N LEU A 326 3.70 -11.13 24.11
CA LEU A 326 3.31 -10.38 25.30
C LEU A 326 3.10 -11.26 26.55
N ASP A 327 3.56 -12.52 26.57
CA ASP A 327 3.38 -13.39 27.72
C ASP A 327 4.17 -12.90 28.95
N TRP A 328 5.29 -12.19 28.73
CA TRP A 328 6.09 -11.56 29.78
C TRP A 328 5.32 -10.57 30.66
N VAL A 329 4.22 -9.99 30.19
CA VAL A 329 3.36 -9.06 30.94
C VAL A 329 2.87 -9.67 32.26
N ASP A 330 2.68 -10.98 32.31
CA ASP A 330 2.18 -11.67 33.50
C ASP A 330 3.30 -12.07 34.47
N ASN A 331 4.55 -11.86 34.10
CA ASN A 331 5.70 -12.07 35.01
C ASN A 331 5.83 -10.95 36.07
N TYR A 332 5.13 -9.81 35.87
CA TYR A 332 5.23 -8.63 36.71
C TYR A 332 3.88 -8.25 37.31
N ASP A 333 3.70 -8.54 38.64
CA ASP A 333 2.49 -8.17 39.37
C ASP A 333 2.20 -6.67 39.41
N SER A 334 3.24 -5.83 39.20
CA SER A 334 3.13 -4.37 39.19
C SER A 334 2.54 -3.81 37.88
N ILE A 335 2.52 -4.60 36.80
CA ILE A 335 1.88 -4.19 35.54
C ILE A 335 0.36 -4.27 35.70
N GLY A 336 -0.25 -3.11 35.98
CA GLY A 336 -1.68 -2.99 36.23
C GLY A 336 -2.53 -2.81 35.00
N ALA A 337 -1.95 -2.29 33.91
CA ALA A 337 -2.65 -2.09 32.63
C ALA A 337 -1.71 -2.20 31.43
N VAL A 338 -2.26 -2.67 30.29
CA VAL A 338 -1.56 -2.75 28.99
C VAL A 338 -2.47 -2.22 27.91
N ILE A 339 -1.95 -1.27 27.10
CA ILE A 339 -2.65 -0.62 25.99
C ILE A 339 -1.87 -0.89 24.70
N LEU A 340 -2.54 -1.42 23.67
CA LEU A 340 -2.00 -1.48 22.31
C LEU A 340 -2.31 -0.17 21.60
N ALA A 341 -1.29 0.50 21.09
CA ALA A 341 -1.38 1.79 20.41
C ALA A 341 -0.49 1.79 19.16
N PRO A 342 -0.89 1.10 18.08
CA PRO A 342 -0.15 1.08 16.81
C PRO A 342 -0.04 2.49 16.20
N GLY A 343 0.43 2.64 14.96
CA GLY A 343 0.66 3.93 14.35
C GLY A 343 -0.56 4.85 14.33
N THR A 344 -0.49 5.98 15.04
CA THR A 344 -1.65 6.82 15.39
C THR A 344 -1.91 7.99 14.46
N GLY A 345 -1.03 8.22 13.47
CA GLY A 345 -1.17 9.38 12.58
C GLY A 345 -1.08 10.72 13.30
N GLN A 346 -1.65 11.77 12.71
CA GLN A 346 -1.48 13.16 13.13
C GLN A 346 -1.95 13.45 14.56
N THR A 347 -3.14 13.02 14.92
CA THR A 347 -3.81 13.40 16.18
C THR A 347 -4.28 12.23 17.03
N GLY A 348 -4.20 10.99 16.52
CA GLY A 348 -4.72 9.81 17.22
C GLY A 348 -4.05 9.55 18.57
N MET A 349 -2.77 9.89 18.72
CA MET A 349 -2.05 9.76 20.00
C MET A 349 -2.66 10.60 21.13
N ALA A 350 -3.45 11.63 20.81
CA ALA A 350 -4.15 12.43 21.83
C ALA A 350 -5.08 11.58 22.70
N ALA A 351 -5.65 10.51 22.15
CA ALA A 351 -6.53 9.59 22.85
C ALA A 351 -5.86 8.85 24.03
N LEU A 352 -4.53 8.63 23.98
CA LEU A 352 -3.83 7.87 25.03
C LEU A 352 -4.02 8.50 26.42
N GLY A 353 -3.78 9.81 26.54
CA GLY A 353 -3.97 10.53 27.80
C GLY A 353 -5.42 10.55 28.26
N GLU A 354 -6.37 10.64 27.32
CA GLU A 354 -7.81 10.63 27.59
C GLU A 354 -8.32 9.25 28.03
N ILE A 355 -7.76 8.17 27.52
CA ILE A 355 -7.99 6.81 28.00
C ILE A 355 -7.44 6.68 29.44
N ILE A 356 -6.21 7.10 29.69
CA ILE A 356 -5.57 6.98 30.98
C ILE A 356 -6.33 7.74 32.08
N ASN A 357 -6.87 8.92 31.80
CA ASN A 357 -7.64 9.71 32.77
C ASN A 357 -9.13 9.36 32.83
N GLY A 358 -9.60 8.47 31.92
CA GLY A 358 -10.99 7.99 31.88
C GLY A 358 -11.99 8.96 31.25
N SER A 359 -11.53 10.03 30.56
CA SER A 359 -12.43 10.86 29.75
C SER A 359 -12.87 10.18 28.45
N VAL A 360 -12.10 9.18 27.99
CA VAL A 360 -12.46 8.22 26.94
C VAL A 360 -12.47 6.83 27.54
N ASN A 361 -13.56 6.10 27.32
CA ASN A 361 -13.67 4.69 27.65
C ASN A 361 -13.21 3.85 26.46
N PRO A 362 -12.13 3.05 26.57
CA PRO A 362 -11.63 2.26 25.46
C PRO A 362 -12.69 1.26 24.95
N SER A 363 -12.74 1.09 23.64
CA SER A 363 -13.66 0.17 22.94
C SER A 363 -13.01 -0.52 21.74
N GLY A 364 -11.69 -0.40 21.60
CA GLY A 364 -10.92 -1.06 20.55
C GLY A 364 -10.81 -2.56 20.77
N LYS A 365 -10.64 -3.31 19.69
CA LYS A 365 -10.50 -4.77 19.69
C LYS A 365 -9.29 -5.18 18.86
N THR A 366 -8.60 -6.27 19.25
CA THR A 366 -7.49 -6.83 18.47
C THR A 366 -7.95 -7.26 17.08
N VAL A 367 -7.05 -7.15 16.12
CA VAL A 367 -7.28 -7.54 14.72
C VAL A 367 -6.41 -8.71 14.28
N ASP A 368 -5.58 -9.16 15.20
CA ASP A 368 -4.71 -10.32 15.09
C ASP A 368 -4.77 -11.14 16.36
N THR A 369 -4.49 -12.43 16.25
CA THR A 369 -4.30 -13.32 17.40
C THR A 369 -2.89 -13.11 17.96
N TYR A 370 -2.80 -12.75 19.23
CA TYR A 370 -1.52 -12.65 19.96
C TYR A 370 -1.19 -14.01 20.58
N VAL A 371 -0.14 -14.63 20.10
CA VAL A 371 0.35 -15.91 20.64
C VAL A 371 1.44 -15.68 21.69
N LYS A 372 1.68 -16.68 22.53
CA LYS A 372 2.70 -16.63 23.57
C LYS A 372 4.10 -16.89 23.05
N ASP A 373 4.23 -17.63 21.95
CA ASP A 373 5.48 -18.06 21.33
C ASP A 373 5.27 -18.14 19.82
N LEU A 374 5.83 -17.19 19.09
CA LEU A 374 5.71 -17.08 17.62
C LEU A 374 6.38 -18.25 16.89
N THR A 375 7.33 -18.93 17.52
CA THR A 375 7.99 -20.12 16.93
C THR A 375 7.05 -21.31 16.80
N GLN A 376 5.93 -21.32 17.52
CA GLN A 376 4.91 -22.36 17.48
C GLN A 376 3.79 -22.10 16.48
N THR A 377 3.87 -21.02 15.72
CA THR A 377 2.87 -20.70 14.70
C THR A 377 3.00 -21.60 13.47
N PRO A 378 1.90 -21.91 12.76
CA PRO A 378 1.96 -22.78 11.58
C PRO A 378 2.88 -22.27 10.46
N TYR A 379 3.04 -20.96 10.33
CA TYR A 379 3.83 -20.31 9.28
C TYR A 379 5.31 -20.17 9.59
N TYR A 380 5.76 -20.31 10.85
CA TYR A 380 7.09 -19.85 11.29
C TYR A 380 8.25 -20.36 10.44
N ASN A 381 8.25 -21.63 10.06
CA ASN A 381 9.30 -22.21 9.23
C ASN A 381 9.11 -21.99 7.71
N ASN A 382 8.03 -21.32 7.32
CA ASN A 382 7.65 -21.08 5.93
C ASN A 382 7.37 -19.57 5.67
N ILE A 383 8.16 -18.71 6.30
CA ILE A 383 8.26 -17.27 6.03
C ILE A 383 9.60 -16.96 5.38
N GLY A 384 9.68 -15.89 4.61
CA GLY A 384 10.86 -15.53 3.82
C GLY A 384 10.80 -16.12 2.42
N ALA A 385 11.93 -16.21 1.76
CA ALA A 385 12.04 -16.74 0.40
C ALA A 385 13.18 -17.76 0.29
N PHE A 386 12.87 -18.90 -0.31
CA PHE A 386 13.78 -20.02 -0.45
C PHE A 386 14.24 -20.13 -1.91
N ALA A 387 15.54 -19.98 -2.18
CA ALA A 387 16.09 -19.90 -3.53
C ALA A 387 16.23 -21.30 -4.17
N TYR A 388 15.80 -21.44 -5.42
CA TYR A 388 16.05 -22.64 -6.20
C TYR A 388 17.53 -22.77 -6.55
N ASN A 389 18.10 -23.97 -6.41
CA ASN A 389 19.53 -24.22 -6.54
C ASN A 389 19.97 -24.82 -7.89
N ASN A 390 19.04 -25.05 -8.82
CA ASN A 390 19.28 -25.67 -10.15
C ASN A 390 18.87 -24.77 -11.32
N VAL A 391 18.86 -23.44 -11.13
CA VAL A 391 18.31 -22.47 -12.09
C VAL A 391 19.30 -21.42 -12.59
N ASP A 392 20.61 -21.63 -12.42
CA ASP A 392 21.64 -20.64 -12.78
C ASP A 392 21.60 -20.22 -14.25
N ASP A 393 21.39 -21.17 -15.16
CA ASP A 393 21.27 -20.89 -16.60
C ASP A 393 20.00 -20.09 -16.95
N LEU A 394 18.91 -20.29 -16.22
CA LEU A 394 17.68 -19.48 -16.34
C LEU A 394 17.96 -18.06 -15.85
N LYS A 395 18.60 -17.91 -14.68
CA LYS A 395 19.01 -16.61 -14.14
C LYS A 395 19.91 -15.85 -15.12
N GLU A 396 20.91 -16.52 -15.72
CA GLU A 396 21.77 -15.92 -16.74
C GLU A 396 20.99 -15.47 -18.00
N ALA A 397 20.00 -16.26 -18.43
CA ALA A 397 19.20 -15.92 -19.60
C ALA A 397 18.29 -14.70 -19.34
N ILE A 398 17.66 -14.63 -18.19
CA ILE A 398 16.81 -13.50 -17.79
C ILE A 398 17.69 -12.24 -17.66
N ALA A 399 18.80 -12.29 -16.96
CA ALA A 399 19.75 -11.17 -16.82
C ALA A 399 20.28 -10.65 -18.18
N ALA A 400 20.39 -11.52 -19.16
CA ALA A 400 20.80 -11.14 -20.51
C ALA A 400 19.68 -10.44 -21.31
N SER A 401 18.41 -10.71 -20.99
CA SER A 401 17.24 -10.11 -21.63
C SER A 401 16.78 -8.86 -20.91
N ASP A 402 17.01 -8.77 -19.60
CA ASP A 402 16.57 -7.67 -18.75
C ASP A 402 17.64 -7.29 -17.72
N THR A 403 18.13 -6.07 -17.81
CA THR A 403 19.17 -5.56 -16.91
C THR A 403 18.64 -5.14 -15.54
N ALA A 404 17.34 -5.08 -15.36
CA ALA A 404 16.72 -4.82 -14.06
C ALA A 404 16.52 -6.08 -13.22
N TYR A 405 16.71 -7.26 -13.81
CA TYR A 405 16.64 -8.54 -13.09
C TYR A 405 17.85 -8.76 -12.19
N GLU A 406 17.65 -9.21 -10.96
CA GLU A 406 18.67 -9.28 -9.90
C GLU A 406 19.16 -10.69 -9.58
N GLY A 407 18.81 -11.67 -10.37
CA GLY A 407 19.44 -13.01 -10.28
C GLY A 407 18.83 -13.98 -9.28
N THR A 408 17.65 -13.69 -8.71
CA THR A 408 16.97 -14.59 -7.76
C THR A 408 15.75 -15.24 -8.42
N VAL A 409 15.55 -16.53 -8.17
CA VAL A 409 14.31 -17.27 -8.43
C VAL A 409 14.01 -18.08 -7.18
N SER A 410 12.96 -17.71 -6.46
CA SER A 410 12.66 -18.22 -5.12
C SER A 410 11.20 -18.64 -4.99
N PHE A 411 10.88 -19.30 -3.90
CA PHE A 411 9.53 -19.71 -3.57
C PHE A 411 9.22 -19.46 -2.11
N VAL A 412 7.92 -19.46 -1.79
CA VAL A 412 7.40 -19.49 -0.43
C VAL A 412 6.13 -20.32 -0.40
N ASP A 413 5.97 -21.17 0.62
CA ASP A 413 4.84 -22.07 0.77
C ASP A 413 3.90 -21.56 1.86
N TYR A 414 2.65 -21.26 1.52
CA TYR A 414 1.61 -20.87 2.48
C TYR A 414 0.93 -22.13 3.01
N VAL A 415 1.70 -22.87 3.81
CA VAL A 415 1.40 -24.25 4.26
C VAL A 415 0.14 -24.36 5.12
N GLU A 416 -0.26 -23.29 5.78
CA GLU A 416 -1.39 -23.26 6.72
C GLU A 416 -2.75 -23.40 6.01
N GLY A 417 -2.81 -23.25 4.70
CA GLY A 417 -4.07 -23.34 3.96
C GLY A 417 -5.09 -22.31 4.48
N ILE A 418 -6.32 -22.74 4.81
CA ILE A 418 -7.36 -21.87 5.35
C ILE A 418 -7.18 -21.55 6.85
N TYR A 419 -6.20 -22.17 7.52
CA TYR A 419 -5.99 -22.05 8.97
C TYR A 419 -5.04 -20.91 9.33
N VAL A 420 -5.37 -19.70 8.87
CA VAL A 420 -4.65 -18.45 9.16
C VAL A 420 -5.22 -17.81 10.45
N GLY A 421 -4.34 -17.33 11.32
CA GLY A 421 -4.72 -16.61 12.53
C GLY A 421 -5.64 -17.42 13.45
N TYR A 422 -6.67 -16.78 14.01
CA TYR A 422 -7.61 -17.40 14.96
C TYR A 422 -8.27 -18.67 14.40
N LYS A 423 -8.44 -18.77 13.06
CA LYS A 423 -9.05 -19.96 12.45
C LYS A 423 -8.31 -21.25 12.80
N TYR A 424 -6.97 -21.19 12.92
CA TYR A 424 -6.18 -22.32 13.38
C TYR A 424 -6.40 -22.57 14.88
N TYR A 425 -6.19 -21.56 15.72
CA TYR A 425 -6.15 -21.76 17.17
C TYR A 425 -7.50 -22.18 17.73
N GLU A 426 -8.60 -21.58 17.25
CA GLU A 426 -9.95 -21.95 17.63
C GLU A 426 -10.27 -23.39 17.19
N THR A 427 -9.93 -23.75 15.95
CA THR A 427 -10.23 -25.08 15.42
C THR A 427 -9.40 -26.16 16.14
N ALA A 428 -8.12 -25.93 16.37
CA ALA A 428 -7.25 -26.85 17.06
C ALA A 428 -7.64 -27.03 18.54
N SER A 429 -8.16 -25.98 19.17
CA SER A 429 -8.71 -26.01 20.51
C SER A 429 -10.03 -26.80 20.60
N ASP A 430 -10.96 -26.51 19.67
CA ASP A 430 -12.27 -27.21 19.60
C ASP A 430 -12.10 -28.71 19.32
N ASP A 431 -11.13 -29.10 18.52
CA ASP A 431 -10.78 -30.48 18.24
C ASP A 431 -9.91 -31.11 19.33
N GLY A 432 -9.55 -30.37 20.41
CA GLY A 432 -8.80 -30.86 21.56
C GLY A 432 -7.31 -31.15 21.25
N VAL A 433 -6.76 -30.54 20.23
CA VAL A 433 -5.34 -30.69 19.80
C VAL A 433 -4.43 -29.81 20.66
N ILE A 434 -4.88 -28.60 20.97
CA ILE A 434 -4.16 -27.66 21.83
C ILE A 434 -5.03 -27.27 23.04
N ASN A 435 -4.39 -26.82 24.11
CA ASN A 435 -5.05 -26.06 25.15
C ASN A 435 -4.91 -24.58 24.81
N TYR A 436 -6.03 -23.92 24.54
CA TYR A 436 -6.05 -22.55 24.01
C TYR A 436 -5.24 -21.56 24.86
N GLU A 437 -5.46 -21.59 26.18
CA GLU A 437 -4.80 -20.70 27.13
C GLU A 437 -3.28 -20.95 27.27
N ASP A 438 -2.76 -22.09 26.83
CA ASP A 438 -1.31 -22.35 26.80
C ASP A 438 -0.62 -21.73 25.59
N VAL A 439 -1.38 -21.41 24.52
CA VAL A 439 -0.85 -20.96 23.23
C VAL A 439 -1.19 -19.50 22.93
N VAL A 440 -2.46 -19.12 23.17
CA VAL A 440 -2.95 -17.76 22.84
C VAL A 440 -2.88 -16.88 24.07
N LYS A 441 -2.32 -15.68 23.90
CA LYS A 441 -2.26 -14.62 24.92
C LYS A 441 -3.50 -13.74 24.88
N TYR A 442 -3.82 -13.20 23.70
CA TYR A 442 -5.03 -12.42 23.47
C TYR A 442 -5.70 -12.90 22.19
N PRO A 443 -6.99 -13.27 22.25
CA PRO A 443 -7.76 -13.67 21.07
C PRO A 443 -7.87 -12.57 20.03
N PHE A 444 -8.18 -12.93 18.80
CA PHE A 444 -8.72 -12.02 17.79
C PHE A 444 -10.08 -11.46 18.27
N GLY A 445 -10.32 -10.16 18.11
CA GLY A 445 -11.53 -9.48 18.59
C GLY A 445 -11.49 -9.12 20.08
N TYR A 446 -10.39 -9.37 20.78
CA TYR A 446 -10.31 -9.12 22.23
C TYR A 446 -10.06 -7.64 22.56
N GLY A 447 -10.70 -7.14 23.60
CA GLY A 447 -10.44 -5.81 24.14
C GLY A 447 -11.33 -5.51 25.34
N LEU A 448 -10.77 -4.82 26.33
CA LEU A 448 -11.42 -4.43 27.56
C LEU A 448 -12.01 -3.03 27.51
N SER A 449 -12.98 -2.76 28.36
CA SER A 449 -13.61 -1.47 28.59
C SER A 449 -13.60 -1.12 30.08
N TYR A 450 -13.82 0.14 30.44
CA TYR A 450 -14.07 0.56 31.83
C TYR A 450 -15.46 0.21 32.32
N THR A 451 -16.28 -0.38 31.44
CA THR A 451 -17.62 -0.89 31.79
C THR A 451 -17.75 -2.34 31.32
N THR A 452 -18.89 -2.96 31.59
CA THR A 452 -19.19 -4.33 31.15
C THR A 452 -20.47 -4.35 30.34
N PHE A 453 -20.55 -5.25 29.38
CA PHE A 453 -21.71 -5.44 28.54
C PHE A 453 -22.26 -6.87 28.61
N GLU A 454 -23.55 -7.01 28.44
CA GLU A 454 -24.21 -8.27 28.18
C GLU A 454 -24.79 -8.24 26.75
N GLN A 455 -24.41 -9.20 25.92
CA GLN A 455 -24.93 -9.36 24.58
C GLN A 455 -25.88 -10.54 24.52
N LYS A 456 -27.07 -10.32 23.97
CA LYS A 456 -28.10 -11.35 23.88
C LYS A 456 -28.73 -11.39 22.50
N MET A 457 -28.69 -12.55 21.86
CA MET A 457 -29.35 -12.82 20.60
C MET A 457 -30.86 -12.98 20.81
N ASN A 458 -31.68 -12.40 19.99
CA ASN A 458 -33.14 -12.51 20.00
C ASN A 458 -33.67 -12.69 18.57
N ASP A 459 -34.91 -13.20 18.50
CA ASP A 459 -35.68 -13.30 17.24
C ASP A 459 -34.95 -14.03 16.10
N PHE A 460 -34.07 -15.01 16.46
CA PHE A 460 -33.35 -15.79 15.44
C PHE A 460 -34.34 -16.54 14.54
N SER A 461 -34.20 -16.34 13.23
CA SER A 461 -35.11 -16.92 12.24
C SER A 461 -34.33 -17.36 11.00
N ASP A 462 -34.54 -18.62 10.58
CA ASP A 462 -34.15 -19.13 9.29
C ASP A 462 -35.24 -18.80 8.25
N ASN A 463 -34.91 -17.93 7.30
CA ASN A 463 -35.83 -17.42 6.28
C ASN A 463 -35.54 -18.04 4.88
N GLY A 464 -34.92 -19.20 4.83
CA GLY A 464 -34.53 -19.88 3.59
C GLY A 464 -33.12 -19.49 3.15
N ASP A 465 -32.98 -18.43 2.36
CA ASP A 465 -31.65 -17.99 1.88
C ASP A 465 -30.84 -17.20 2.93
N ASN A 466 -31.52 -16.65 3.93
CA ASN A 466 -30.93 -15.83 4.98
C ASN A 466 -31.24 -16.37 6.37
N VAL A 467 -30.37 -16.10 7.33
CA VAL A 467 -30.70 -16.08 8.77
C VAL A 467 -30.75 -14.65 9.26
N THR A 468 -31.79 -14.33 10.04
CA THR A 468 -31.98 -13.00 10.60
C THR A 468 -32.11 -13.06 12.11
N PHE A 469 -31.57 -12.11 12.81
CA PHE A 469 -31.67 -11.97 14.27
C PHE A 469 -31.31 -10.56 14.69
N ASN A 470 -31.57 -10.23 15.93
CA ASN A 470 -31.03 -9.01 16.53
C ASN A 470 -30.25 -9.34 17.81
N VAL A 471 -29.29 -8.48 18.15
CA VAL A 471 -28.52 -8.59 19.38
C VAL A 471 -28.80 -7.36 20.25
N THR A 472 -29.31 -7.58 21.44
CA THR A 472 -29.45 -6.54 22.45
C THR A 472 -28.17 -6.49 23.27
N VAL A 473 -27.48 -5.35 23.20
CA VAL A 473 -26.29 -5.04 24.00
C VAL A 473 -26.72 -4.17 25.19
N THR A 474 -26.49 -4.64 26.39
CA THR A 474 -26.85 -3.91 27.62
C THR A 474 -25.58 -3.53 28.38
N ASN A 475 -25.40 -2.25 28.66
CA ASN A 475 -24.34 -1.80 29.55
C ASN A 475 -24.68 -2.17 31.01
N THR A 476 -23.96 -3.15 31.58
CA THR A 476 -24.15 -3.68 32.91
C THR A 476 -23.24 -3.07 33.97
N GLY A 477 -22.31 -2.20 33.56
CA GLY A 477 -21.36 -1.51 34.44
C GLY A 477 -21.82 -0.10 34.81
N ASP A 478 -20.87 0.71 35.27
CA ASP A 478 -21.12 2.03 35.86
C ASP A 478 -20.69 3.21 34.98
N VAL A 479 -20.07 2.94 33.82
CA VAL A 479 -19.52 3.95 32.89
C VAL A 479 -20.18 3.80 31.52
N ALA A 480 -20.49 4.89 30.84
CA ALA A 480 -20.96 4.84 29.45
C ALA A 480 -19.84 4.31 28.53
N GLY A 481 -20.22 3.55 27.52
CA GLY A 481 -19.22 2.98 26.59
C GLY A 481 -19.85 2.38 25.34
N LYS A 482 -18.99 1.99 24.41
CA LYS A 482 -19.33 1.28 23.17
C LYS A 482 -18.87 -0.16 23.25
N ASP A 483 -19.57 -1.04 22.53
CA ASP A 483 -19.20 -2.46 22.41
C ASP A 483 -19.24 -2.88 20.94
N VAL A 484 -18.56 -4.00 20.63
CA VAL A 484 -18.60 -4.64 19.32
C VAL A 484 -19.39 -5.93 19.42
N VAL A 485 -20.38 -6.10 18.56
CA VAL A 485 -21.08 -7.37 18.37
C VAL A 485 -20.38 -8.11 17.25
N GLU A 486 -19.67 -9.18 17.57
CA GLU A 486 -18.97 -10.02 16.62
C GLU A 486 -19.82 -11.27 16.35
N VAL A 487 -20.10 -11.54 15.08
CA VAL A 487 -20.91 -12.67 14.64
C VAL A 487 -20.05 -13.67 13.89
N TYR A 488 -20.00 -14.87 14.44
CA TYR A 488 -19.25 -15.98 13.85
C TYR A 488 -20.18 -17.14 13.48
N PHE A 489 -19.70 -18.01 12.58
CA PHE A 489 -20.37 -19.25 12.27
C PHE A 489 -19.45 -20.45 12.39
N THR A 490 -20.05 -21.59 12.76
CA THR A 490 -19.41 -22.91 12.76
C THR A 490 -20.14 -23.79 11.74
N PRO A 491 -19.47 -24.19 10.63
CA PRO A 491 -20.05 -25.07 9.63
C PRO A 491 -19.98 -26.54 10.07
N PRO A 492 -20.82 -27.44 9.50
CA PRO A 492 -20.64 -28.88 9.68
C PRO A 492 -19.32 -29.32 9.06
N TYR A 493 -18.53 -30.11 9.80
CA TYR A 493 -17.28 -30.68 9.31
C TYR A 493 -17.33 -32.21 9.29
N THR A 494 -16.83 -32.78 8.21
CA THR A 494 -16.64 -34.23 8.06
C THR A 494 -15.14 -34.52 7.98
N ASN A 495 -14.62 -35.35 8.86
CA ASN A 495 -13.21 -35.71 8.86
C ASN A 495 -12.72 -36.20 7.51
N GLY A 496 -11.68 -35.56 6.96
CA GLY A 496 -11.16 -35.79 5.60
C GLY A 496 -12.07 -35.33 4.47
N GLY A 497 -13.07 -34.49 4.77
CA GLY A 497 -13.89 -33.76 3.79
C GLY A 497 -13.27 -32.45 3.37
N ILE A 498 -14.11 -31.50 2.90
CA ILE A 498 -13.68 -30.14 2.59
C ILE A 498 -13.15 -29.50 3.88
N GLU A 499 -11.97 -28.84 3.82
CA GLU A 499 -11.35 -28.18 4.98
C GLU A 499 -12.23 -27.03 5.48
N LYS A 500 -12.40 -26.94 6.80
CA LYS A 500 -13.25 -25.93 7.45
C LYS A 500 -12.73 -25.57 8.83
N ALA A 501 -12.56 -24.29 9.06
CA ALA A 501 -12.34 -23.80 10.42
C ALA A 501 -13.63 -23.91 11.25
N SER A 502 -13.50 -24.15 12.55
CA SER A 502 -14.64 -24.24 13.46
C SER A 502 -15.24 -22.87 13.78
N VAL A 503 -14.44 -21.80 13.67
CA VAL A 503 -14.85 -20.43 13.97
C VAL A 503 -14.49 -19.55 12.77
N ASN A 504 -15.50 -18.86 12.22
CA ASN A 504 -15.33 -18.00 11.07
C ASN A 504 -16.14 -16.73 11.29
N LEU A 505 -15.51 -15.56 11.28
CA LEU A 505 -16.20 -14.26 11.31
C LEU A 505 -17.07 -14.13 10.05
N ILE A 506 -18.32 -13.71 10.21
CA ILE A 506 -19.23 -13.51 9.09
C ILE A 506 -19.76 -12.07 9.03
N ASP A 507 -19.99 -11.46 10.19
CA ASP A 507 -20.43 -10.07 10.30
C ASP A 507 -20.04 -9.47 11.64
N TYR A 508 -20.12 -8.14 11.75
CA TYR A 508 -19.92 -7.42 12.99
C TYR A 508 -20.59 -6.04 12.95
N ALA A 509 -20.83 -5.47 14.12
CA ALA A 509 -21.29 -4.09 14.22
C ALA A 509 -20.86 -3.47 15.55
N LYS A 510 -20.47 -2.20 15.53
CA LYS A 510 -20.16 -1.43 16.72
C LYS A 510 -21.37 -0.63 17.17
N THR A 511 -21.65 -0.63 18.48
CA THR A 511 -22.75 0.14 19.06
C THR A 511 -22.42 1.63 19.13
N GLY A 512 -23.43 2.47 19.28
CA GLY A 512 -23.27 3.80 19.82
C GLY A 512 -22.81 3.75 21.30
N GLU A 513 -22.67 4.92 21.92
CA GLU A 513 -22.36 5.03 23.34
C GLU A 513 -23.61 4.66 24.18
N ILE A 514 -23.51 3.57 24.94
CA ILE A 514 -24.59 3.05 25.79
C ILE A 514 -24.35 3.51 27.25
N ALA A 515 -25.30 4.25 27.81
CA ALA A 515 -25.25 4.67 29.21
C ALA A 515 -25.44 3.49 30.19
N PRO A 516 -24.95 3.58 31.45
CA PRO A 516 -25.13 2.55 32.43
C PRO A 516 -26.62 2.12 32.62
N GLY A 517 -26.87 0.82 32.49
CA GLY A 517 -28.20 0.22 32.60
C GLY A 517 -29.08 0.39 31.35
N GLU A 518 -28.64 1.10 30.32
CA GLU A 518 -29.35 1.22 29.03
C GLU A 518 -28.91 0.13 28.08
N SER A 519 -29.66 -0.02 26.97
CA SER A 519 -29.40 -1.03 25.94
C SER A 519 -29.56 -0.46 24.55
N GLU A 520 -28.80 -0.99 23.61
CA GLU A 520 -28.93 -0.79 22.16
C GLU A 520 -29.21 -2.13 21.49
N THR A 521 -29.92 -2.10 20.38
CA THR A 521 -30.23 -3.32 19.61
C THR A 521 -29.65 -3.18 18.21
N VAL A 522 -28.86 -4.15 17.81
CA VAL A 522 -28.24 -4.26 16.48
C VAL A 522 -28.91 -5.40 15.71
N GLU A 523 -29.27 -5.15 14.45
CA GLU A 523 -29.93 -6.12 13.58
C GLU A 523 -28.92 -6.76 12.62
N PHE A 524 -29.03 -8.08 12.41
CA PHE A 524 -28.21 -8.82 11.47
C PHE A 524 -29.07 -9.59 10.45
N THR A 525 -28.61 -9.57 9.21
CA THR A 525 -29.14 -10.39 8.12
C THR A 525 -27.97 -11.05 7.40
N ILE A 526 -27.76 -12.33 7.64
CA ILE A 526 -26.65 -13.10 7.08
C ILE A 526 -27.17 -13.94 5.92
N ASN A 527 -26.57 -13.74 4.75
CA ASN A 527 -26.86 -14.60 3.60
C ASN A 527 -26.14 -15.94 3.79
N LYS A 528 -26.86 -17.06 3.69
CA LYS A 528 -26.27 -18.38 3.91
C LYS A 528 -25.20 -18.74 2.86
N GLU A 529 -25.26 -18.19 1.66
CA GLU A 529 -24.22 -18.45 0.63
C GLU A 529 -22.84 -17.91 1.06
N ASP A 530 -22.78 -16.91 1.97
CA ASP A 530 -21.52 -16.39 2.51
C ASP A 530 -20.84 -17.39 3.49
N MET A 531 -21.57 -18.43 3.92
CA MET A 531 -21.05 -19.54 4.72
C MET A 531 -20.62 -20.74 3.86
N ALA A 532 -20.71 -20.65 2.53
CA ALA A 532 -20.27 -21.72 1.63
C ALA A 532 -18.75 -21.86 1.66
N SER A 533 -18.27 -23.10 1.63
CA SER A 533 -16.85 -23.43 1.48
C SER A 533 -16.51 -23.67 0.02
N TYR A 534 -15.27 -23.41 -0.37
CA TYR A 534 -14.78 -23.70 -1.72
C TYR A 534 -14.16 -25.11 -1.78
N ASP A 535 -14.72 -25.96 -2.61
CA ASP A 535 -14.24 -27.35 -2.80
C ASP A 535 -13.18 -27.42 -3.91
N ALA A 536 -11.95 -27.01 -3.60
CA ALA A 536 -10.83 -27.04 -4.52
C ALA A 536 -10.38 -28.47 -4.90
N ASN A 537 -10.62 -29.43 -4.00
CA ASN A 537 -10.18 -30.81 -4.16
C ASN A 537 -11.24 -31.71 -4.84
N GLU A 538 -12.33 -31.14 -5.33
CA GLU A 538 -13.41 -31.84 -6.02
C GLU A 538 -14.02 -33.00 -5.20
N ILE A 539 -14.10 -32.84 -3.88
CA ILE A 539 -14.65 -33.86 -2.98
C ILE A 539 -16.15 -34.06 -3.23
N LYS A 540 -16.87 -32.97 -3.49
CA LYS A 540 -18.31 -32.95 -3.76
C LYS A 540 -18.65 -32.18 -5.05
N VAL A 541 -17.85 -31.24 -5.48
CA VAL A 541 -18.10 -30.37 -6.64
C VAL A 541 -17.08 -30.67 -7.73
N ALA A 542 -17.52 -31.36 -8.78
CA ALA A 542 -16.64 -31.68 -9.91
C ALA A 542 -16.19 -30.37 -10.62
N GLY A 543 -14.90 -30.22 -10.84
CA GLY A 543 -14.30 -29.02 -11.40
C GLY A 543 -14.10 -27.88 -10.37
N GLY A 544 -14.31 -28.18 -9.08
CA GLY A 544 -14.24 -27.19 -8.01
C GLY A 544 -15.46 -26.27 -7.93
N GLY A 545 -15.60 -25.56 -6.86
CA GLY A 545 -16.67 -24.56 -6.68
C GLY A 545 -17.18 -24.42 -5.26
N TYR A 546 -18.02 -23.41 -5.05
CA TYR A 546 -18.63 -23.17 -3.75
C TYR A 546 -19.76 -24.16 -3.45
N ILE A 547 -19.83 -24.58 -2.21
CA ILE A 547 -20.87 -25.48 -1.69
C ILE A 547 -21.24 -25.12 -0.25
N LEU A 548 -22.54 -25.02 0.02
CA LEU A 548 -23.09 -25.00 1.37
C LEU A 548 -23.52 -26.43 1.73
N GLU A 549 -22.73 -27.11 2.55
CA GLU A 549 -22.96 -28.53 2.84
C GLU A 549 -24.16 -28.75 3.76
N ALA A 550 -24.86 -29.87 3.59
CA ALA A 550 -25.94 -30.29 4.48
C ALA A 550 -25.40 -30.53 5.90
N GLY A 551 -26.15 -30.07 6.90
CA GLY A 551 -25.81 -30.26 8.30
C GLY A 551 -26.30 -29.13 9.19
N GLU A 552 -25.93 -29.19 10.46
CA GLU A 552 -26.19 -28.12 11.41
C GLU A 552 -25.13 -27.09 11.37
N TYR A 553 -25.54 -25.83 11.25
CA TYR A 553 -24.71 -24.62 11.36
C TYR A 553 -25.03 -23.91 12.67
N THR A 554 -24.00 -23.46 13.37
CA THR A 554 -24.15 -22.61 14.55
C THR A 554 -23.78 -21.18 14.18
N VAL A 555 -24.65 -20.22 14.49
CA VAL A 555 -24.33 -18.79 14.46
C VAL A 555 -24.15 -18.35 15.91
N SER A 556 -22.99 -17.81 16.22
CA SER A 556 -22.63 -17.34 17.56
C SER A 556 -22.34 -15.85 17.59
N VAL A 557 -22.84 -15.18 18.62
CA VAL A 557 -22.43 -13.84 19.03
C VAL A 557 -21.31 -14.00 20.05
N ARG A 558 -20.21 -13.33 19.84
CA ARG A 558 -19.01 -13.48 20.68
C ARG A 558 -18.47 -12.12 21.09
N SER A 559 -17.72 -12.06 22.19
CA SER A 559 -16.98 -10.86 22.63
C SER A 559 -15.55 -10.80 22.10
N ASP A 560 -15.08 -11.94 21.59
CA ASP A 560 -13.81 -12.19 20.88
C ASP A 560 -13.93 -13.55 20.20
N SER A 561 -12.98 -13.96 19.34
CA SER A 561 -13.05 -15.24 18.61
C SER A 561 -13.28 -16.48 19.51
N HIS A 562 -12.87 -16.42 20.78
CA HIS A 562 -12.94 -17.55 21.72
C HIS A 562 -14.17 -17.52 22.61
N THR A 563 -14.61 -16.36 23.10
CA THR A 563 -15.61 -16.20 24.13
C THR A 563 -17.03 -16.05 23.58
N VAL A 564 -17.85 -17.09 23.67
CA VAL A 564 -19.25 -17.10 23.23
C VAL A 564 -20.16 -16.40 24.23
N SER A 565 -20.89 -15.37 23.78
CA SER A 565 -21.93 -14.67 24.55
C SER A 565 -23.29 -15.31 24.36
N ASP A 566 -23.70 -15.65 23.15
CA ASP A 566 -24.97 -16.33 22.84
C ASP A 566 -24.87 -17.05 21.48
N GLN A 567 -25.74 -18.01 21.20
CA GLN A 567 -25.73 -18.74 19.94
C GLN A 567 -27.07 -19.34 19.58
N ALA A 568 -27.26 -19.60 18.27
CA ALA A 568 -28.41 -20.31 17.74
C ALA A 568 -28.01 -21.21 16.57
N ASN A 569 -28.78 -22.25 16.33
CA ASN A 569 -28.50 -23.21 15.25
C ASN A 569 -29.57 -23.14 14.16
N PHE A 570 -29.17 -23.46 12.95
CA PHE A 570 -30.08 -23.77 11.83
C PHE A 570 -29.56 -25.00 11.08
N THR A 571 -30.41 -25.60 10.27
CA THR A 571 -30.05 -26.81 9.52
C THR A 571 -30.20 -26.57 8.02
N VAL A 572 -29.19 -26.96 7.26
CA VAL A 572 -29.23 -27.10 5.81
C VAL A 572 -29.60 -28.55 5.50
N ASP A 573 -30.79 -28.78 4.93
CA ASP A 573 -31.33 -30.13 4.74
C ASP A 573 -30.61 -30.96 3.66
N SER A 574 -30.02 -30.32 2.68
CA SER A 574 -29.26 -30.94 1.58
C SER A 574 -28.18 -30.01 1.08
N ASP A 575 -27.11 -30.56 0.54
CA ASP A 575 -26.03 -29.77 -0.09
C ASP A 575 -26.61 -28.79 -1.12
N ILE A 576 -26.21 -27.52 -1.04
CA ILE A 576 -26.50 -26.49 -2.03
C ILE A 576 -25.20 -26.25 -2.80
N ASN A 577 -25.19 -26.76 -4.02
CA ASN A 577 -24.00 -26.66 -4.90
C ASN A 577 -24.16 -25.49 -5.88
N TYR A 578 -23.18 -24.57 -5.87
CA TYR A 578 -23.18 -23.40 -6.73
C TYR A 578 -22.50 -23.62 -8.08
N SER A 579 -22.24 -24.88 -8.48
CA SER A 579 -21.66 -25.22 -9.79
C SER A 579 -22.63 -25.13 -10.97
N GLU A 580 -23.95 -25.17 -10.72
CA GLU A 580 -24.97 -24.99 -11.76
C GLU A 580 -25.53 -23.56 -11.81
N ASN A 581 -25.62 -22.92 -10.68
CA ASN A 581 -26.04 -21.52 -10.53
C ASN A 581 -25.02 -20.81 -9.63
N ALA A 582 -24.49 -19.71 -10.08
CA ALA A 582 -23.56 -18.90 -9.29
C ALA A 582 -24.20 -18.45 -7.96
N ARG A 583 -23.38 -18.11 -6.96
CA ARG A 583 -23.85 -17.35 -5.78
C ARG A 583 -24.52 -16.06 -6.28
N THR A 584 -25.43 -15.51 -5.51
CA THR A 584 -26.18 -14.29 -5.94
C THR A 584 -25.29 -13.08 -6.13
N THR A 585 -24.12 -13.10 -5.50
CA THR A 585 -23.11 -12.04 -5.59
C THR A 585 -22.07 -12.27 -6.68
N ASP A 586 -22.13 -13.39 -7.41
CA ASP A 586 -21.22 -13.72 -8.53
C ASP A 586 -21.95 -13.60 -9.87
N ASN A 587 -21.27 -13.10 -10.89
CA ASN A 587 -21.81 -13.00 -12.24
C ASN A 587 -21.82 -14.33 -12.98
N VAL A 588 -20.85 -15.20 -12.68
CA VAL A 588 -20.72 -16.54 -13.26
C VAL A 588 -20.33 -17.54 -12.20
N VAL A 589 -20.53 -18.82 -12.51
CA VAL A 589 -20.14 -19.94 -11.62
C VAL A 589 -18.62 -19.97 -11.45
N ALA A 590 -18.17 -20.05 -10.18
CA ALA A 590 -16.76 -20.26 -9.85
C ALA A 590 -16.36 -21.72 -10.08
N THR A 591 -15.20 -21.94 -10.70
CA THR A 591 -14.58 -23.25 -10.91
C THR A 591 -13.09 -23.16 -10.62
N ASN A 592 -12.43 -24.31 -10.43
CA ASN A 592 -10.97 -24.32 -10.24
C ASN A 592 -10.25 -23.63 -11.39
N GLN A 593 -9.41 -22.66 -11.04
CA GLN A 593 -8.58 -21.89 -11.95
C GLN A 593 -7.10 -22.00 -11.58
N LEU A 594 -6.79 -22.04 -10.30
CA LEU A 594 -5.47 -21.79 -9.77
C LEU A 594 -4.75 -23.07 -9.29
N ASN A 595 -5.48 -24.13 -8.99
CA ASN A 595 -4.99 -25.29 -8.27
C ASN A 595 -3.88 -26.07 -9.01
N ASP A 596 -3.89 -26.03 -10.35
CA ASP A 596 -2.95 -26.80 -11.19
C ASP A 596 -1.50 -26.27 -11.09
N TYR A 597 -1.32 -24.99 -10.81
CA TYR A 597 0.01 -24.35 -10.78
C TYR A 597 0.35 -23.62 -9.47
N THR A 598 -0.59 -23.47 -8.55
CA THR A 598 -0.36 -22.77 -7.26
C THR A 598 -0.19 -23.72 -6.10
N ALA A 599 -0.76 -24.92 -6.17
CA ALA A 599 -0.66 -25.90 -5.09
C ALA A 599 0.76 -26.49 -4.96
N GLY A 600 1.52 -26.59 -6.04
CA GLY A 600 2.87 -27.10 -6.05
C GLY A 600 3.00 -28.52 -5.46
N ASN A 601 4.16 -28.82 -4.88
CA ASN A 601 4.41 -30.06 -4.12
C ASN A 601 4.31 -29.85 -2.61
N VAL A 602 3.43 -28.93 -2.18
CA VAL A 602 3.30 -28.51 -0.78
C VAL A 602 2.35 -29.44 -0.03
N THR A 603 2.73 -29.82 1.19
CA THR A 603 1.83 -30.48 2.14
C THR A 603 1.12 -29.39 2.93
N TYR A 604 -0.17 -29.19 2.66
CA TYR A 604 -0.97 -28.20 3.39
C TYR A 604 -1.49 -28.77 4.71
N LEU A 605 -1.58 -27.89 5.71
CA LEU A 605 -2.17 -28.22 7.01
C LEU A 605 -3.62 -28.67 6.80
N SER A 606 -3.99 -29.77 7.43
CA SER A 606 -5.32 -30.37 7.34
C SER A 606 -5.88 -30.65 8.71
N ARG A 607 -7.16 -30.31 8.92
CA ARG A 607 -7.93 -30.65 10.12
C ARG A 607 -8.18 -32.15 10.26
N ALA A 608 -8.00 -32.92 9.20
CA ALA A 608 -8.22 -34.37 9.21
C ALA A 608 -7.44 -35.04 10.34
N ASP A 609 -8.15 -35.95 11.08
CA ASP A 609 -7.60 -36.67 12.24
C ASP A 609 -6.98 -35.76 13.33
N GLY A 610 -7.54 -34.53 13.51
CA GLY A 610 -7.11 -33.57 14.50
C GLY A 610 -5.74 -32.99 14.21
N PHE A 611 -5.55 -32.47 13.00
CA PHE A 611 -4.27 -31.91 12.54
C PHE A 611 -3.08 -32.87 12.65
N ALA A 612 -3.33 -34.17 12.37
CA ALA A 612 -2.31 -35.20 12.49
C ALA A 612 -1.06 -34.93 11.64
N ASN A 613 -1.17 -34.12 10.58
CA ASN A 613 -0.08 -33.74 9.70
C ASN A 613 0.64 -32.45 10.09
N TYR A 614 0.33 -31.85 11.25
CA TYR A 614 0.88 -30.55 11.67
C TYR A 614 2.40 -30.49 11.55
N ALA A 615 3.10 -31.46 12.12
CA ALA A 615 4.56 -31.50 12.13
C ALA A 615 5.18 -31.68 10.72
N GLU A 616 4.45 -32.30 9.79
CA GLU A 616 4.88 -32.45 8.40
C GLU A 616 4.61 -31.17 7.59
N ALA A 617 3.38 -30.63 7.69
CA ALA A 617 2.95 -29.47 6.93
C ALA A 617 3.73 -28.20 7.34
N THR A 618 3.98 -28.00 8.63
CA THR A 618 4.65 -26.77 9.14
C THR A 618 6.18 -26.89 9.23
N ALA A 619 6.75 -28.02 8.77
CA ALA A 619 8.21 -28.17 8.67
C ALA A 619 8.81 -27.16 7.69
N ALA A 620 10.06 -26.78 7.92
CA ALA A 620 10.80 -26.02 6.91
C ALA A 620 10.90 -26.80 5.60
N PRO A 621 10.98 -26.12 4.44
CA PRO A 621 11.09 -26.78 3.14
C PRO A 621 12.23 -27.81 3.12
N ALA A 622 11.94 -29.02 2.64
CA ALA A 622 12.92 -30.10 2.54
C ALA A 622 13.95 -29.81 1.43
N GLU A 623 15.12 -30.50 1.49
CA GLU A 623 16.20 -30.30 0.51
C GLU A 623 15.73 -30.47 -0.95
N GLU A 624 14.74 -31.31 -1.18
CA GLU A 624 14.16 -31.58 -2.50
C GLU A 624 13.32 -30.40 -3.02
N ALA A 625 12.75 -29.57 -2.15
CA ALA A 625 11.94 -28.42 -2.55
C ALA A 625 12.78 -27.31 -3.22
N TYR A 626 14.09 -27.27 -2.92
CA TYR A 626 15.02 -26.33 -3.54
C TYR A 626 15.42 -26.71 -4.98
N VAL A 627 14.87 -27.80 -5.51
CA VAL A 627 15.12 -28.24 -6.88
C VAL A 627 13.87 -28.03 -7.73
N MET A 628 13.89 -27.02 -8.59
CA MET A 628 12.81 -26.75 -9.51
C MET A 628 12.67 -27.91 -10.51
N ASP A 629 11.49 -28.50 -10.64
CA ASP A 629 11.21 -29.54 -11.60
C ASP A 629 11.04 -28.99 -13.04
N ASP A 630 11.09 -29.87 -14.05
CA ASP A 630 11.05 -29.50 -15.45
C ASP A 630 9.72 -28.85 -15.87
N ALA A 631 8.59 -29.17 -15.22
CA ALA A 631 7.27 -28.62 -15.54
C ALA A 631 7.16 -27.19 -15.00
N THR A 632 7.48 -26.99 -13.72
CA THR A 632 7.57 -25.68 -13.06
C THR A 632 8.50 -24.75 -13.83
N ARG A 633 9.71 -25.26 -14.18
CA ARG A 633 10.70 -24.51 -14.92
C ARG A 633 10.17 -24.01 -16.27
N LYS A 634 9.50 -24.87 -17.03
CA LYS A 634 8.95 -24.51 -18.33
C LYS A 634 7.92 -23.38 -18.25
N GLU A 635 7.10 -23.38 -17.21
CA GLU A 635 6.11 -22.33 -16.97
C GLU A 635 6.78 -21.01 -16.58
N VAL A 636 7.73 -21.05 -15.68
CA VAL A 636 8.53 -19.87 -15.28
C VAL A 636 9.28 -19.30 -16.48
N GLU A 637 9.89 -20.14 -17.31
CA GLU A 637 10.54 -19.70 -18.57
C GLU A 637 9.54 -18.97 -19.47
N ALA A 638 8.36 -19.54 -19.72
CA ALA A 638 7.35 -18.96 -20.60
C ALA A 638 6.86 -17.56 -20.14
N ASN A 639 6.89 -17.30 -18.84
CA ASN A 639 6.45 -16.04 -18.23
C ASN A 639 7.60 -15.03 -18.04
N SER A 640 8.83 -15.38 -18.44
CA SER A 640 10.01 -14.51 -18.28
C SER A 640 10.32 -13.70 -19.55
N THR A 641 10.98 -12.55 -19.39
CA THR A 641 11.46 -11.71 -20.52
C THR A 641 12.41 -12.42 -21.45
N ALA A 642 13.09 -13.48 -20.98
CA ALA A 642 14.03 -14.25 -21.78
C ALA A 642 13.36 -15.17 -22.82
N TYR A 643 12.17 -15.66 -22.50
CA TYR A 643 11.51 -16.73 -23.27
C TYR A 643 10.09 -16.42 -23.70
N TYR A 644 9.51 -15.30 -23.27
CA TYR A 644 8.16 -14.90 -23.65
C TYR A 644 8.02 -14.78 -25.15
N ASP A 645 7.01 -15.44 -25.72
CA ASP A 645 6.67 -15.39 -27.13
C ASP A 645 5.22 -14.89 -27.32
N SER A 646 5.07 -13.60 -27.66
CA SER A 646 3.77 -12.96 -27.84
C SER A 646 2.89 -13.67 -28.89
N THR A 647 3.50 -14.37 -29.86
CA THR A 647 2.74 -15.06 -30.93
C THR A 647 2.05 -16.32 -30.43
N ALA A 648 2.50 -16.89 -29.32
CA ALA A 648 1.86 -18.05 -28.68
C ALA A 648 0.49 -17.73 -28.10
N TYR A 649 0.23 -16.44 -27.82
CA TYR A 649 -1.03 -15.94 -27.27
C TYR A 649 -1.99 -15.37 -28.33
N ASP A 650 -1.63 -15.43 -29.63
CA ASP A 650 -2.49 -14.94 -30.70
C ASP A 650 -3.63 -15.95 -31.01
N ASN A 651 -4.86 -15.46 -30.99
CA ASN A 651 -6.03 -16.23 -31.43
C ASN A 651 -6.29 -15.99 -32.93
N ALA A 652 -6.20 -17.05 -33.72
CA ALA A 652 -6.37 -16.95 -35.15
C ALA A 652 -7.80 -16.57 -35.60
N GLU A 653 -8.78 -16.65 -34.72
CA GLU A 653 -10.19 -16.27 -35.02
C GLU A 653 -10.42 -14.76 -34.78
N ASP A 654 -9.50 -14.06 -34.10
CA ASP A 654 -9.63 -12.65 -33.83
C ASP A 654 -9.49 -11.82 -35.12
N THR A 655 -10.25 -10.76 -35.19
CA THR A 655 -10.20 -9.79 -36.28
C THR A 655 -9.66 -8.45 -35.79
N MET A 656 -8.84 -7.80 -36.63
CA MET A 656 -8.29 -6.49 -36.36
C MET A 656 -9.41 -5.49 -36.10
N PRO A 657 -9.39 -4.76 -34.96
CA PRO A 657 -10.39 -3.75 -34.66
C PRO A 657 -10.21 -2.51 -35.57
N THR A 658 -11.24 -1.69 -35.64
CA THR A 658 -11.14 -0.37 -36.32
C THR A 658 -10.25 0.57 -35.51
N LEU A 659 -9.32 1.24 -36.13
CA LEU A 659 -8.40 2.21 -35.52
C LEU A 659 -8.36 3.51 -36.33
N GLY A 660 -8.12 4.65 -35.66
CA GLY A 660 -7.85 5.95 -36.29
C GLY A 660 -9.05 6.57 -37.02
N SER A 661 -10.28 6.24 -36.64
CA SER A 661 -11.51 6.84 -37.18
C SER A 661 -11.68 8.27 -36.62
N ASP A 662 -12.43 9.11 -37.31
CA ASP A 662 -12.85 10.42 -36.83
C ASP A 662 -14.37 10.40 -36.58
N ASN A 663 -14.75 10.02 -35.36
CA ASN A 663 -16.16 9.97 -34.92
C ASN A 663 -16.58 11.23 -34.17
N GLY A 664 -15.63 12.11 -33.84
CA GLY A 664 -15.85 13.41 -33.20
C GLY A 664 -16.28 13.29 -31.71
N LEU A 665 -16.01 12.16 -31.06
CA LEU A 665 -16.31 11.93 -29.64
C LEU A 665 -15.08 12.29 -28.78
N THR A 666 -15.39 12.73 -27.56
CA THR A 666 -14.40 12.93 -26.50
C THR A 666 -14.75 12.09 -25.29
N LEU A 667 -13.80 11.83 -24.41
CA LEU A 667 -14.05 11.06 -23.18
C LEU A 667 -15.12 11.74 -22.29
N ALA A 668 -15.21 13.07 -22.31
CA ALA A 668 -16.22 13.81 -21.57
C ALA A 668 -17.66 13.46 -21.99
N ASP A 669 -17.88 13.07 -23.26
CA ASP A 669 -19.19 12.65 -23.78
C ASP A 669 -19.65 11.31 -23.18
N LEU A 670 -18.73 10.56 -22.57
CA LEU A 670 -18.97 9.24 -21.99
C LEU A 670 -19.07 9.25 -20.46
N THR A 671 -18.90 10.41 -19.82
CA THR A 671 -19.09 10.54 -18.36
C THR A 671 -20.48 10.04 -17.94
N GLY A 672 -20.54 9.12 -16.96
CA GLY A 672 -21.78 8.50 -16.46
C GLY A 672 -22.46 7.51 -17.42
N LYS A 673 -21.83 7.15 -18.53
CA LYS A 673 -22.31 6.08 -19.41
C LYS A 673 -22.01 4.70 -18.82
N ALA A 674 -22.93 3.76 -19.00
CA ALA A 674 -22.69 2.37 -18.63
C ALA A 674 -21.50 1.79 -19.39
N TYR A 675 -20.83 0.79 -18.77
CA TYR A 675 -19.65 0.17 -19.37
C TYR A 675 -19.93 -0.48 -20.72
N ASP A 676 -21.14 -1.00 -20.96
CA ASP A 676 -21.60 -1.64 -22.20
C ASP A 676 -22.27 -0.68 -23.20
N ASP A 677 -22.24 0.65 -22.94
CA ASP A 677 -22.79 1.64 -23.89
C ASP A 677 -21.99 1.60 -25.20
N PRO A 678 -22.66 1.45 -26.37
CA PRO A 678 -21.97 1.32 -27.66
C PRO A 678 -21.17 2.56 -28.08
N MET A 679 -21.31 3.70 -27.38
CA MET A 679 -20.45 4.86 -27.61
C MET A 679 -18.98 4.59 -27.26
N TRP A 680 -18.71 3.67 -26.34
CA TRP A 680 -17.34 3.25 -26.02
C TRP A 680 -16.62 2.72 -27.24
N ASP A 681 -17.26 1.85 -28.03
CA ASP A 681 -16.67 1.31 -29.25
C ASP A 681 -16.35 2.41 -30.26
N GLN A 682 -17.25 3.41 -30.40
CA GLN A 682 -17.05 4.53 -31.30
C GLN A 682 -15.92 5.46 -30.85
N LEU A 683 -15.75 5.66 -29.54
CA LEU A 683 -14.63 6.44 -28.99
C LEU A 683 -13.31 5.70 -29.23
N LEU A 684 -13.27 4.40 -28.94
CA LEU A 684 -12.07 3.56 -29.09
C LEU A 684 -11.65 3.42 -30.56
N ASP A 685 -12.59 3.46 -31.50
CA ASP A 685 -12.29 3.45 -32.94
C ASP A 685 -11.46 4.67 -33.39
N GLN A 686 -11.44 5.77 -32.62
CA GLN A 686 -10.64 6.95 -32.91
C GLN A 686 -9.15 6.79 -32.53
N MET A 687 -8.84 5.85 -31.61
CA MET A 687 -7.47 5.66 -31.13
C MET A 687 -6.62 4.95 -32.18
N SER A 688 -5.36 5.38 -32.28
CA SER A 688 -4.32 4.67 -33.00
C SER A 688 -3.68 3.60 -32.12
N PHE A 689 -2.86 2.71 -32.72
CA PHE A 689 -2.04 1.78 -31.94
C PHE A 689 -1.10 2.52 -31.00
N GLU A 690 -0.51 3.64 -31.47
CA GLU A 690 0.38 4.48 -30.69
C GLU A 690 -0.34 5.14 -29.50
N ASP A 691 -1.59 5.59 -29.67
CA ASP A 691 -2.40 6.13 -28.56
C ASP A 691 -2.66 5.07 -27.49
N MET A 692 -3.03 3.86 -27.92
CA MET A 692 -3.28 2.75 -26.99
C MET A 692 -1.99 2.33 -26.28
N SER A 693 -0.89 2.20 -27.01
CA SER A 693 0.43 1.87 -26.43
C SER A 693 0.88 2.94 -25.43
N LEU A 694 0.69 4.22 -25.74
CA LEU A 694 1.01 5.30 -24.81
C LEU A 694 0.20 5.22 -23.53
N LEU A 695 -1.11 4.99 -23.65
CA LEU A 695 -2.00 4.96 -22.48
C LEU A 695 -1.67 3.80 -21.55
N VAL A 696 -1.37 2.62 -22.05
CA VAL A 696 -1.09 1.43 -21.22
C VAL A 696 0.32 1.41 -20.63
N ASN A 697 1.30 2.08 -21.25
CA ASN A 697 2.70 2.03 -20.80
C ASN A 697 3.13 3.19 -19.89
N LEU A 698 2.32 4.23 -19.73
CA LEU A 698 2.69 5.40 -18.94
C LEU A 698 1.70 5.62 -17.77
N GLY A 699 1.80 4.77 -16.76
CA GLY A 699 1.01 4.82 -15.54
C GLY A 699 1.77 5.33 -14.31
N GLY A 700 3.02 5.77 -14.45
CA GLY A 700 3.84 6.23 -13.31
C GLY A 700 3.25 7.49 -12.65
N TRP A 701 2.53 7.30 -11.55
CA TRP A 701 1.79 8.31 -10.78
C TRP A 701 0.87 9.20 -11.63
N GLN A 702 0.30 8.64 -12.69
CA GLN A 702 -0.54 9.35 -13.67
C GLN A 702 -1.25 8.39 -14.60
N THR A 703 -2.16 8.93 -15.42
CA THR A 703 -2.55 8.31 -16.69
C THR A 703 -2.35 9.29 -17.84
N ALA A 704 -1.82 8.82 -18.98
CA ALA A 704 -1.43 9.67 -20.09
C ALA A 704 -2.59 10.48 -20.70
N GLN A 705 -2.30 11.69 -21.21
CA GLN A 705 -3.21 12.42 -22.07
C GLN A 705 -3.28 11.76 -23.45
N ILE A 706 -4.48 11.64 -24.01
CA ILE A 706 -4.71 11.11 -25.36
C ILE A 706 -5.60 12.08 -26.13
N ASP A 707 -4.99 12.82 -27.06
CA ASP A 707 -5.63 13.90 -27.79
C ASP A 707 -6.73 13.42 -28.75
N SER A 708 -6.55 12.23 -29.37
CA SER A 708 -7.51 11.66 -30.33
C SER A 708 -8.91 11.43 -29.73
N VAL A 709 -9.00 11.23 -28.43
CA VAL A 709 -10.23 11.00 -27.66
C VAL A 709 -10.49 12.07 -26.60
N GLY A 710 -9.71 13.14 -26.57
CA GLY A 710 -9.86 14.23 -25.61
C GLY A 710 -9.69 13.81 -24.14
N LYS A 711 -8.94 12.70 -23.89
CA LYS A 711 -8.63 12.26 -22.52
C LYS A 711 -7.55 13.16 -21.91
N VAL A 712 -7.86 13.75 -20.74
CA VAL A 712 -6.89 14.57 -19.99
C VAL A 712 -5.84 13.70 -19.31
N ALA A 713 -4.64 14.26 -19.04
CA ALA A 713 -3.69 13.64 -18.12
C ALA A 713 -4.26 13.69 -16.69
N THR A 714 -4.01 12.64 -15.90
CA THR A 714 -4.37 12.60 -14.47
C THR A 714 -3.10 12.69 -13.61
N SER A 715 -3.28 12.87 -12.31
CA SER A 715 -2.23 12.71 -11.31
C SER A 715 -2.72 11.70 -10.29
N ASP A 716 -1.91 10.69 -10.03
CA ASP A 716 -2.15 9.65 -9.05
C ASP A 716 -1.05 9.71 -7.99
N CYS A 717 -1.26 9.21 -6.79
CA CYS A 717 -0.20 9.19 -5.78
C CYS A 717 -0.36 8.07 -4.76
N ASP A 718 0.72 7.78 -4.05
CA ASP A 718 0.71 6.91 -2.89
C ASP A 718 -0.27 7.44 -1.84
N GLY A 719 -0.88 6.56 -1.07
CA GLY A 719 -1.96 7.01 -0.27
C GLY A 719 -2.58 6.18 0.82
N PRO A 720 -2.07 5.03 1.28
CA PRO A 720 -2.66 4.39 2.45
C PRO A 720 -2.71 5.33 3.66
N ALA A 721 -1.63 6.05 3.95
CA ALA A 721 -1.53 6.98 5.07
C ALA A 721 -1.90 8.44 4.73
N GLY A 722 -2.65 8.71 3.64
CA GLY A 722 -3.04 10.06 3.19
C GLY A 722 -2.28 10.53 1.96
N VAL A 723 -2.52 11.78 1.51
CA VAL A 723 -1.88 12.33 0.31
C VAL A 723 -0.36 12.31 0.44
N ASN A 724 0.30 11.54 -0.39
CA ASN A 724 1.76 11.43 -0.46
C ASN A 724 2.21 11.49 -1.92
N ASN A 725 2.33 12.69 -2.47
CA ASN A 725 2.80 12.88 -3.85
C ASN A 725 4.22 13.46 -3.84
N PHE A 726 5.21 12.58 -3.83
CA PHE A 726 6.62 12.97 -3.82
C PHE A 726 7.06 13.65 -5.15
N ILE A 727 6.36 13.39 -6.26
CA ILE A 727 6.67 13.99 -7.57
C ILE A 727 6.35 15.49 -7.56
N THR A 728 5.21 15.88 -6.97
CA THR A 728 4.80 17.28 -6.85
C THR A 728 5.25 17.93 -5.55
N GLY A 729 5.73 17.15 -4.59
CA GLY A 729 6.03 17.60 -3.22
C GLY A 729 4.78 17.99 -2.44
N THR A 730 3.65 17.38 -2.75
CA THR A 730 2.37 17.66 -2.08
C THR A 730 2.07 16.56 -1.05
N TYR A 731 1.90 16.98 0.19
CA TYR A 731 1.61 16.10 1.31
C TYR A 731 0.34 16.53 2.03
N GLY A 732 -0.47 15.56 2.45
CA GLY A 732 -1.68 15.74 3.24
C GLY A 732 -1.45 15.52 4.74
N THR A 733 -2.55 15.37 5.46
CA THR A 733 -2.55 14.98 6.87
C THR A 733 -2.13 13.50 7.00
N PRO A 734 -1.20 13.13 7.88
CA PRO A 734 -0.87 11.72 8.15
C PRO A 734 -2.02 11.03 8.88
N TYR A 735 -2.60 10.02 8.22
CA TYR A 735 -3.64 9.16 8.78
C TYR A 735 -3.03 8.02 9.61
N PRO A 736 -3.81 7.38 10.50
CA PRO A 736 -3.35 6.21 11.25
C PRO A 736 -3.02 5.04 10.33
N THR A 737 -2.29 4.06 10.86
CA THR A 737 -2.10 2.78 10.18
C THR A 737 -3.42 2.02 10.08
N GLU A 738 -3.55 1.16 9.07
CA GLU A 738 -4.72 0.32 8.86
C GLU A 738 -4.98 -0.61 10.04
N VAL A 739 -3.95 -1.03 10.76
CA VAL A 739 -4.08 -1.78 12.02
C VAL A 739 -4.89 -0.98 13.06
N LEU A 740 -4.54 0.30 13.31
CA LEU A 740 -5.31 1.11 14.26
C LEU A 740 -6.72 1.39 13.75
N MET A 741 -6.87 1.62 12.45
CA MET A 741 -8.18 1.77 11.82
C MET A 741 -9.04 0.52 12.01
N ALA A 742 -8.47 -0.66 11.80
CA ALA A 742 -9.16 -1.93 11.95
C ALA A 742 -9.52 -2.25 13.41
N GLN A 743 -8.64 -1.88 14.36
CA GLN A 743 -8.91 -2.04 15.81
C GLN A 743 -10.14 -1.26 16.28
N THR A 744 -10.65 -0.32 15.50
CA THR A 744 -11.94 0.34 15.78
C THR A 744 -13.14 -0.58 15.62
N TRP A 745 -13.10 -1.57 14.71
CA TRP A 745 -14.23 -2.40 14.30
C TRP A 745 -15.48 -1.59 13.94
N ASN A 746 -15.29 -0.41 13.36
CA ASN A 746 -16.33 0.59 13.12
C ASN A 746 -16.35 1.06 11.65
N THR A 747 -17.22 0.46 10.85
CA THR A 747 -17.39 0.81 9.44
C THR A 747 -17.89 2.25 9.23
N ASP A 748 -18.73 2.79 10.13
CA ASP A 748 -19.21 4.17 10.03
C ASP A 748 -18.08 5.17 10.27
N LEU A 749 -17.18 4.88 11.23
CA LEU A 749 -16.03 5.74 11.48
C LEU A 749 -15.03 5.70 10.30
N LEU A 750 -14.84 4.52 9.69
CA LEU A 750 -14.00 4.39 8.50
C LEU A 750 -14.62 5.09 7.27
N TYR A 751 -15.95 5.13 7.18
CA TYR A 751 -16.63 5.94 6.17
C TYR A 751 -16.37 7.44 6.40
N ASP A 752 -16.51 7.94 7.64
CA ASP A 752 -16.19 9.32 8.00
C ASP A 752 -14.72 9.68 7.70
N LEU A 753 -13.79 8.73 7.99
CA LEU A 753 -12.38 8.89 7.66
C LEU A 753 -12.18 8.98 6.15
N GLY A 754 -12.83 8.11 5.38
CA GLY A 754 -12.78 8.14 3.92
C GLY A 754 -13.32 9.46 3.33
N LEU A 755 -14.37 10.06 3.93
CA LEU A 755 -14.87 11.38 3.51
C LEU A 755 -13.80 12.48 3.71
N ALA A 756 -13.13 12.48 4.85
CA ALA A 756 -12.09 13.47 5.16
C ALA A 756 -10.87 13.29 4.25
N MET A 757 -10.38 12.06 4.11
CA MET A 757 -9.25 11.71 3.26
C MET A 757 -9.54 12.04 1.79
N GLY A 758 -10.68 11.63 1.26
CA GLY A 758 -11.09 11.92 -0.12
C GLY A 758 -11.22 13.43 -0.39
N GLN A 759 -11.59 14.23 0.61
CA GLN A 759 -11.63 15.69 0.48
C GLN A 759 -10.21 16.27 0.32
N GLU A 760 -9.23 15.78 1.07
CA GLU A 760 -7.84 16.22 0.90
C GLU A 760 -7.31 15.91 -0.50
N TYR A 761 -7.62 14.72 -1.04
CA TYR A 761 -7.27 14.36 -2.42
C TYR A 761 -7.94 15.27 -3.45
N ALA A 762 -9.23 15.61 -3.26
CA ALA A 762 -9.94 16.53 -4.13
C ALA A 762 -9.35 17.95 -4.07
N ASP A 763 -8.96 18.44 -2.87
CA ASP A 763 -8.37 19.76 -2.68
C ASP A 763 -7.05 19.92 -3.44
N VAL A 764 -6.27 18.86 -3.57
CA VAL A 764 -5.01 18.86 -4.32
C VAL A 764 -5.15 18.45 -5.79
N ASN A 765 -6.40 18.27 -6.26
CA ASN A 765 -6.73 17.84 -7.62
C ASN A 765 -5.99 16.53 -8.02
N ASN A 766 -5.90 15.62 -7.09
CA ASN A 766 -5.37 14.28 -7.28
C ASN A 766 -6.48 13.28 -6.94
N TYR A 767 -6.99 12.55 -7.93
CA TYR A 767 -8.11 11.64 -7.70
C TYR A 767 -7.73 10.16 -7.76
N GLY A 768 -6.53 9.82 -8.22
CA GLY A 768 -5.98 8.46 -8.20
C GLY A 768 -5.22 8.17 -6.91
N VAL A 769 -5.59 7.13 -6.20
CA VAL A 769 -5.05 6.80 -4.88
C VAL A 769 -4.56 5.35 -4.88
N TYR A 770 -3.24 5.12 -4.71
CA TYR A 770 -2.67 3.79 -4.55
C TYR A 770 -2.92 3.29 -3.13
N GLY A 771 -4.14 2.85 -2.88
CA GLY A 771 -4.62 2.38 -1.58
C GLY A 771 -6.15 2.32 -1.49
N PRO A 772 -6.71 1.80 -0.39
CA PRO A 772 -6.02 1.18 0.74
C PRO A 772 -5.36 -0.15 0.36
N ALA A 773 -4.40 -0.60 1.18
CA ALA A 773 -3.84 -1.93 1.08
C ALA A 773 -4.60 -2.88 2.02
N MET A 774 -4.85 -4.14 1.60
CA MET A 774 -5.74 -5.03 2.34
C MET A 774 -5.34 -6.52 2.29
N ASN A 775 -4.05 -6.78 2.08
CA ASN A 775 -3.55 -8.15 2.17
C ASN A 775 -3.76 -8.73 3.58
N THR A 776 -3.75 -10.04 3.68
CA THR A 776 -3.99 -10.73 4.96
C THR A 776 -2.72 -10.69 5.83
N HIS A 777 -2.85 -10.45 7.15
CA HIS A 777 -1.78 -10.67 8.11
C HIS A 777 -1.53 -12.18 8.27
N ARG A 778 -0.83 -12.76 7.29
CA ARG A 778 -0.46 -14.18 7.33
C ARG A 778 0.53 -14.47 8.44
N SER A 779 1.51 -13.58 8.59
CA SER A 779 2.63 -13.70 9.52
C SER A 779 2.79 -12.43 10.35
N ALA A 780 3.10 -12.59 11.63
CA ALA A 780 3.48 -11.47 12.49
C ALA A 780 4.74 -10.74 11.98
N PHE A 781 5.59 -11.41 11.21
CA PHE A 781 6.86 -10.86 10.73
C PHE A 781 6.76 -10.08 9.42
N ALA A 782 5.60 -10.03 8.75
CA ALA A 782 5.46 -9.31 7.50
C ALA A 782 5.64 -7.80 7.71
N GLY A 783 6.55 -7.19 6.96
CA GLY A 783 6.97 -5.80 7.16
C GLY A 783 5.85 -4.79 6.89
N ARG A 784 4.92 -5.09 5.97
CA ARG A 784 3.82 -4.21 5.59
C ARG A 784 2.50 -4.45 6.34
N ASN A 785 2.46 -5.26 7.41
CA ASN A 785 1.24 -5.41 8.22
C ASN A 785 0.69 -4.05 8.70
N PHE A 786 1.53 -3.03 8.86
CA PHE A 786 1.10 -1.69 9.28
C PHE A 786 0.05 -1.06 8.34
N GLU A 787 0.10 -1.35 7.03
CA GLU A 787 -0.83 -0.83 6.02
C GLU A 787 -1.87 -1.85 5.56
N TYR A 788 -1.92 -3.01 6.22
CA TYR A 788 -2.95 -4.02 6.06
C TYR A 788 -3.85 -4.03 7.30
N TYR A 789 -5.10 -4.47 7.17
CA TYR A 789 -6.07 -4.30 8.25
C TYR A 789 -6.01 -5.39 9.31
N SER A 790 -5.85 -6.68 8.91
CA SER A 790 -6.16 -7.80 9.80
C SER A 790 -5.73 -9.16 9.24
N GLU A 791 -5.67 -10.17 10.12
CA GLU A 791 -5.61 -11.58 9.75
C GLU A 791 -6.95 -12.11 9.19
N ASP A 792 -8.06 -11.36 9.31
CA ASP A 792 -9.37 -11.76 8.82
C ASP A 792 -9.86 -10.91 7.63
N GLY A 793 -10.16 -11.60 6.52
CA GLY A 793 -10.59 -10.95 5.28
C GLY A 793 -11.99 -10.32 5.33
N VAL A 794 -12.87 -10.73 6.25
CA VAL A 794 -14.20 -10.12 6.40
C VAL A 794 -14.08 -8.76 7.09
N LEU A 795 -13.28 -8.68 8.17
CA LEU A 795 -13.00 -7.43 8.85
C LEU A 795 -12.33 -6.44 7.88
N ALA A 796 -11.24 -6.87 7.24
CA ALA A 796 -10.47 -6.05 6.29
C ALA A 796 -11.34 -5.55 5.12
N GLY A 797 -12.07 -6.45 4.46
CA GLY A 797 -12.85 -6.11 3.27
C GLY A 797 -14.00 -5.16 3.54
N LYS A 798 -14.71 -5.29 4.67
CA LYS A 798 -15.81 -4.39 5.05
C LYS A 798 -15.32 -3.00 5.43
N LEU A 799 -14.23 -2.89 6.18
CA LEU A 799 -13.62 -1.61 6.54
C LEU A 799 -13.09 -0.88 5.31
N ALA A 800 -12.35 -1.59 4.46
CA ALA A 800 -11.85 -1.04 3.21
C ALA A 800 -12.98 -0.57 2.28
N ALA A 801 -14.07 -1.36 2.15
CA ALA A 801 -15.24 -0.95 1.37
C ALA A 801 -15.87 0.35 1.89
N ALA A 802 -16.02 0.49 3.21
CA ALA A 802 -16.56 1.71 3.81
C ALA A 802 -15.68 2.94 3.48
N GLN A 803 -14.37 2.82 3.63
CA GLN A 803 -13.40 3.87 3.32
C GLN A 803 -13.42 4.24 1.83
N VAL A 804 -13.35 3.26 0.92
CA VAL A 804 -13.29 3.47 -0.53
C VAL A 804 -14.59 4.08 -1.05
N ASN A 805 -15.76 3.61 -0.57
CA ASN A 805 -17.06 4.20 -0.92
C ASN A 805 -17.12 5.68 -0.54
N ALA A 806 -16.70 6.04 0.65
CA ALA A 806 -16.68 7.42 1.11
C ALA A 806 -15.74 8.30 0.27
N MET A 807 -14.52 7.84 0.00
CA MET A 807 -13.55 8.55 -0.84
C MET A 807 -14.08 8.74 -2.26
N ALA A 808 -14.74 7.74 -2.83
CA ALA A 808 -15.34 7.81 -4.16
C ALA A 808 -16.41 8.91 -4.28
N THR A 809 -17.11 9.26 -3.19
CA THR A 809 -18.08 10.40 -3.18
C THR A 809 -17.39 11.75 -3.44
N LYS A 810 -16.07 11.83 -3.22
CA LYS A 810 -15.25 13.03 -3.51
C LYS A 810 -14.62 13.00 -4.91
N GLY A 811 -14.88 11.92 -5.65
CA GLY A 811 -14.41 11.72 -7.02
C GLY A 811 -13.11 10.93 -7.14
N THR A 812 -12.57 10.38 -6.05
CA THR A 812 -11.39 9.53 -6.12
C THR A 812 -11.69 8.19 -6.80
N TYR A 813 -10.68 7.60 -7.41
CA TYR A 813 -10.61 6.18 -7.77
C TYR A 813 -9.45 5.57 -7.02
N ASN A 814 -9.76 4.51 -6.29
CA ASN A 814 -8.83 3.86 -5.40
C ASN A 814 -8.31 2.59 -6.05
N TYR A 815 -6.99 2.45 -6.15
CA TYR A 815 -6.31 1.23 -6.56
C TYR A 815 -6.12 0.37 -5.31
N ILE A 816 -7.11 -0.46 -5.00
CA ILE A 816 -7.00 -1.40 -3.88
C ILE A 816 -5.88 -2.39 -4.15
N LYS A 817 -5.02 -2.65 -3.14
CA LYS A 817 -3.74 -3.33 -3.32
C LYS A 817 -3.42 -4.29 -2.18
N HIS A 818 -2.49 -5.22 -2.39
CA HIS A 818 -1.85 -5.65 -3.63
C HIS A 818 -2.46 -6.99 -4.06
N PHE A 819 -3.07 -7.05 -5.22
CA PHE A 819 -3.85 -8.18 -5.71
C PHE A 819 -2.96 -9.18 -6.46
N ALA A 820 -2.60 -10.33 -5.88
CA ALA A 820 -2.90 -10.86 -4.57
C ALA A 820 -1.71 -11.67 -4.02
N LEU A 821 -1.85 -12.18 -2.79
CA LEU A 821 -0.85 -13.02 -2.11
C LEU A 821 0.49 -12.33 -1.86
N ASN A 822 0.50 -11.01 -1.69
CA ASN A 822 1.69 -10.26 -1.29
C ASN A 822 1.70 -10.04 0.23
N ASP A 823 1.80 -11.16 0.98
CA ASP A 823 1.70 -11.14 2.45
C ASP A 823 3.08 -11.21 3.11
N GLN A 824 4.14 -10.96 2.36
CA GLN A 824 5.52 -10.75 2.79
C GLN A 824 6.29 -9.85 1.81
N GLU A 825 7.41 -9.28 2.27
CA GLU A 825 8.24 -8.35 1.51
C GLU A 825 9.49 -9.00 0.89
N THR A 826 10.03 -10.03 1.53
CA THR A 826 11.28 -10.68 1.12
C THR A 826 11.19 -11.23 -0.30
N ASN A 827 12.07 -10.76 -1.18
CA ASN A 827 12.18 -11.11 -2.61
C ASN A 827 10.90 -10.91 -3.46
N ARG A 828 9.91 -10.15 -2.99
CA ARG A 828 8.64 -9.96 -3.70
C ARG A 828 8.79 -9.49 -5.14
N CYS A 829 9.82 -8.66 -5.44
CA CYS A 829 10.09 -8.11 -6.78
C CYS A 829 10.94 -9.05 -7.66
N ALA A 830 11.34 -10.23 -7.19
CA ALA A 830 12.32 -11.09 -7.85
C ALA A 830 11.84 -12.53 -7.93
N PHE A 831 11.01 -12.87 -8.90
CA PHE A 831 10.49 -14.24 -9.13
C PHE A 831 10.18 -15.01 -7.83
N LEU A 832 9.42 -14.41 -6.94
CA LEU A 832 8.93 -15.07 -5.73
C LEU A 832 7.67 -15.88 -6.07
N LEU A 833 7.84 -17.18 -6.28
CA LEU A 833 6.75 -18.11 -6.55
C LEU A 833 6.01 -18.40 -5.24
N THR A 834 4.80 -17.85 -5.08
CA THR A 834 3.99 -18.02 -3.87
C THR A 834 3.01 -19.17 -4.07
N TYR A 835 3.21 -20.27 -3.35
CA TYR A 835 2.35 -21.45 -3.42
C TYR A 835 1.30 -21.45 -2.32
N SER A 836 0.05 -21.64 -2.71
CA SER A 836 -1.10 -21.86 -1.84
C SER A 836 -2.15 -22.71 -2.59
N ASN A 837 -3.05 -23.39 -1.88
CA ASN A 837 -4.15 -24.09 -2.55
C ASN A 837 -5.31 -23.12 -2.88
N GLU A 838 -6.11 -23.44 -3.88
CA GLU A 838 -7.16 -22.54 -4.37
C GLU A 838 -8.24 -22.25 -3.32
N GLN A 839 -8.56 -23.19 -2.41
CA GLN A 839 -9.47 -22.91 -1.31
C GLN A 839 -8.95 -21.77 -0.42
N ALA A 840 -7.69 -21.84 0.00
CA ALA A 840 -7.08 -20.80 0.81
C ALA A 840 -6.97 -19.46 0.05
N ILE A 841 -6.61 -19.50 -1.24
CA ILE A 841 -6.55 -18.31 -2.07
C ILE A 841 -7.91 -17.60 -2.08
N ARG A 842 -9.02 -18.33 -2.30
CA ARG A 842 -10.37 -17.76 -2.40
C ARG A 842 -10.98 -17.35 -1.05
N GLU A 843 -10.78 -18.17 -0.01
CA GLU A 843 -11.44 -17.98 1.28
C GLU A 843 -10.65 -17.05 2.22
N ILE A 844 -9.33 -16.87 2.01
CA ILE A 844 -8.44 -16.08 2.86
C ILE A 844 -7.88 -14.88 2.07
N TYR A 845 -7.03 -15.12 1.08
CA TYR A 845 -6.20 -14.07 0.46
C TYR A 845 -6.95 -13.18 -0.52
N LEU A 846 -7.94 -13.70 -1.24
CA LEU A 846 -8.82 -12.93 -2.12
C LEU A 846 -10.04 -12.34 -1.39
N LYS A 847 -10.39 -12.84 -0.20
CA LYS A 847 -11.60 -12.46 0.53
C LYS A 847 -11.73 -10.96 0.80
N PRO A 848 -10.69 -10.23 1.26
CA PRO A 848 -10.82 -8.79 1.50
C PRO A 848 -11.11 -8.03 0.20
N PHE A 849 -10.47 -8.39 -0.90
CA PHE A 849 -10.70 -7.79 -2.23
C PHE A 849 -12.10 -8.11 -2.76
N GLU A 850 -12.53 -9.38 -2.65
CA GLU A 850 -13.88 -9.80 -3.03
C GLU A 850 -14.93 -8.94 -2.35
N LEU A 851 -14.84 -8.79 -1.02
CA LEU A 851 -15.80 -8.03 -0.25
C LEU A 851 -15.73 -6.54 -0.55
N CYS A 852 -14.55 -5.96 -0.71
CA CYS A 852 -14.41 -4.56 -1.07
C CYS A 852 -15.06 -4.26 -2.42
N ILE A 853 -14.79 -5.07 -3.45
CA ILE A 853 -15.33 -4.89 -4.80
C ILE A 853 -16.84 -5.09 -4.83
N LYS A 854 -17.35 -6.16 -4.21
CA LYS A 854 -18.79 -6.48 -4.21
C LYS A 854 -19.63 -5.53 -3.38
N ASN A 855 -19.04 -4.84 -2.38
CA ASN A 855 -19.71 -3.81 -1.59
C ASN A 855 -19.37 -2.38 -2.05
N PHE A 856 -18.79 -2.21 -3.23
CA PHE A 856 -18.52 -0.91 -3.80
C PHE A 856 -19.75 -0.38 -4.55
N ASP A 857 -20.28 0.76 -4.12
CA ASP A 857 -21.50 1.37 -4.68
C ASP A 857 -21.25 2.26 -5.91
N GLY A 858 -19.95 2.55 -6.20
CA GLY A 858 -19.55 3.46 -7.29
C GLY A 858 -19.25 2.75 -8.60
N THR A 859 -18.66 3.48 -9.54
CA THR A 859 -18.19 2.98 -10.84
C THR A 859 -16.70 3.19 -11.06
N GLN A 860 -16.06 4.01 -10.24
CA GLN A 860 -14.65 4.38 -10.34
C GLN A 860 -13.81 3.69 -9.26
N ILE A 861 -13.62 2.39 -9.35
CA ILE A 861 -12.68 1.62 -8.54
C ILE A 861 -11.59 1.05 -9.43
N ALA A 862 -10.40 0.91 -8.91
CA ALA A 862 -9.24 0.33 -9.57
C ALA A 862 -8.58 -0.73 -8.67
N VAL A 863 -7.69 -1.52 -9.25
CA VAL A 863 -6.93 -2.57 -8.56
C VAL A 863 -5.46 -2.42 -8.91
N MET A 864 -4.56 -2.65 -7.94
CA MET A 864 -3.13 -2.79 -8.20
C MET A 864 -2.74 -4.26 -8.03
N SER A 865 -2.24 -4.88 -9.11
CA SER A 865 -1.67 -6.22 -9.05
C SER A 865 -0.34 -6.22 -8.30
N SER A 866 -0.03 -7.32 -7.62
CA SER A 866 1.15 -7.42 -6.76
C SER A 866 2.43 -7.76 -7.53
N PHE A 867 3.58 -7.63 -6.85
CA PHE A 867 4.89 -8.01 -7.40
C PHE A 867 5.11 -9.51 -7.48
N ASN A 868 4.67 -10.27 -6.47
CA ASN A 868 4.93 -11.70 -6.37
C ASN A 868 4.27 -12.49 -7.51
N TRP A 869 4.70 -13.70 -7.67
CA TRP A 869 4.05 -14.69 -8.54
C TRP A 869 3.01 -15.45 -7.74
N ILE A 870 1.93 -15.79 -8.37
CA ILE A 870 0.91 -16.71 -7.85
C ILE A 870 1.23 -18.08 -8.44
N GLY A 871 1.85 -18.96 -7.65
CA GLY A 871 2.46 -20.17 -8.19
C GLY A 871 3.50 -19.83 -9.27
N THR A 872 3.32 -20.36 -10.47
CA THR A 872 4.25 -20.21 -11.60
C THR A 872 3.93 -19.04 -12.54
N VAL A 873 2.94 -18.19 -12.21
CA VAL A 873 2.48 -17.08 -13.06
C VAL A 873 2.58 -15.76 -12.29
N PRO A 874 3.23 -14.71 -12.85
CA PRO A 874 3.31 -13.43 -12.18
C PRO A 874 1.92 -12.81 -11.98
N ALA A 875 1.66 -12.23 -10.81
CA ALA A 875 0.34 -11.68 -10.47
C ALA A 875 -0.15 -10.63 -11.49
N CYS A 876 0.75 -9.82 -12.04
CA CYS A 876 0.42 -8.82 -13.06
C CYS A 876 0.05 -9.39 -14.44
N ALA A 877 0.29 -10.68 -14.66
CA ALA A 877 -0.02 -11.36 -15.93
C ALA A 877 -0.83 -12.67 -15.71
N ASN A 878 -1.54 -12.75 -14.60
CA ASN A 878 -2.33 -13.92 -14.24
C ASN A 878 -3.78 -13.77 -14.74
N GLU A 879 -4.10 -14.42 -15.88
CA GLU A 879 -5.43 -14.36 -16.51
C GLU A 879 -6.52 -14.91 -15.58
N ASP A 880 -6.21 -15.95 -14.79
CA ASP A 880 -7.17 -16.61 -13.92
C ASP A 880 -7.63 -15.68 -12.79
N THR A 881 -6.71 -14.94 -12.18
CA THR A 881 -7.07 -13.98 -11.13
C THR A 881 -7.63 -12.68 -11.71
N LEU A 882 -7.01 -12.11 -12.76
CA LEU A 882 -7.34 -10.78 -13.27
C LEU A 882 -8.56 -10.77 -14.19
N THR A 883 -8.71 -11.78 -15.03
CA THR A 883 -9.84 -11.87 -15.99
C THR A 883 -10.92 -12.79 -15.47
N THR A 884 -10.58 -14.04 -15.11
CA THR A 884 -11.60 -15.04 -14.76
C THR A 884 -12.24 -14.71 -13.42
N ILE A 885 -11.47 -14.53 -12.35
CA ILE A 885 -12.01 -14.29 -11.01
C ILE A 885 -12.46 -12.83 -10.86
N LEU A 886 -11.55 -11.87 -11.03
CA LEU A 886 -11.85 -10.46 -10.76
C LEU A 886 -12.94 -9.90 -11.67
N ARG A 887 -12.81 -10.09 -12.99
CA ARG A 887 -13.74 -9.49 -13.97
C ARG A 887 -14.96 -10.35 -14.25
N ASN A 888 -14.76 -11.65 -14.52
CA ASN A 888 -15.88 -12.50 -14.93
C ASN A 888 -16.71 -12.98 -13.74
N GLU A 889 -16.08 -13.49 -12.67
CA GLU A 889 -16.82 -13.96 -11.49
C GLU A 889 -17.38 -12.79 -10.67
N TRP A 890 -16.56 -11.79 -10.34
CA TRP A 890 -16.99 -10.70 -9.45
C TRP A 890 -17.59 -9.50 -10.18
N GLY A 891 -17.45 -9.42 -11.50
CA GLY A 891 -18.04 -8.35 -12.31
C GLY A 891 -17.29 -7.02 -12.29
N PHE A 892 -16.02 -7.01 -11.92
CA PHE A 892 -15.18 -5.81 -11.89
C PHE A 892 -15.00 -5.20 -13.30
N GLN A 893 -15.23 -3.89 -13.43
CA GLN A 893 -15.17 -3.14 -14.70
C GLN A 893 -14.12 -2.03 -14.70
N GLY A 894 -13.43 -1.82 -13.58
CA GLY A 894 -12.42 -0.80 -13.45
C GLY A 894 -11.08 -1.17 -14.09
N MET A 895 -10.11 -0.27 -14.01
CA MET A 895 -8.75 -0.54 -14.47
C MET A 895 -7.93 -1.32 -13.44
N VAL A 896 -6.99 -2.11 -13.95
CA VAL A 896 -5.95 -2.78 -13.16
C VAL A 896 -4.60 -2.17 -13.55
N ILE A 897 -3.82 -1.73 -12.56
CA ILE A 897 -2.44 -1.28 -12.72
C ILE A 897 -1.49 -2.31 -12.15
N THR A 898 -0.27 -2.42 -12.68
CA THR A 898 0.81 -3.18 -12.01
C THR A 898 1.24 -2.48 -10.73
N ASP A 899 1.92 -3.17 -9.82
CA ASP A 899 2.83 -2.49 -8.90
C ASP A 899 3.98 -1.83 -9.69
N TYR A 900 4.92 -1.12 -9.04
CA TYR A 900 5.93 -0.33 -9.74
C TYR A 900 6.67 -1.16 -10.81
N ASP A 901 6.56 -0.71 -12.06
CA ASP A 901 7.13 -1.42 -13.21
C ASP A 901 8.62 -1.12 -13.35
N GLY A 902 9.42 -1.98 -12.73
CA GLY A 902 10.87 -2.07 -12.94
C GLY A 902 11.26 -3.09 -13.99
N SER A 903 10.31 -3.75 -14.64
CA SER A 903 10.48 -4.92 -15.52
C SER A 903 10.84 -6.21 -14.78
N TYR A 904 11.85 -6.23 -13.95
CA TYR A 904 12.27 -7.31 -13.04
C TYR A 904 12.41 -8.71 -13.70
N GLY A 905 12.43 -8.77 -15.03
CA GLY A 905 12.51 -10.01 -15.79
C GLY A 905 11.16 -10.66 -16.12
N TYR A 906 10.01 -10.09 -15.71
CA TYR A 906 8.68 -10.70 -15.93
C TYR A 906 7.52 -9.72 -16.18
N MET A 907 7.65 -8.43 -15.82
CA MET A 907 6.61 -7.43 -16.12
C MET A 907 6.68 -7.05 -17.60
N ILE A 908 5.90 -7.74 -18.43
CA ILE A 908 5.89 -7.60 -19.89
C ILE A 908 4.53 -7.02 -20.30
N THR A 909 4.49 -5.80 -20.83
CA THR A 909 3.22 -5.13 -21.19
C THR A 909 2.34 -5.95 -22.12
N ASP A 910 2.92 -6.60 -23.15
CA ASP A 910 2.17 -7.47 -24.08
C ASP A 910 1.45 -8.59 -23.32
N HIS A 911 2.13 -9.24 -22.39
CA HIS A 911 1.55 -10.29 -21.53
C HIS A 911 0.49 -9.72 -20.60
N CYS A 912 0.81 -8.65 -19.88
CA CYS A 912 -0.08 -8.02 -18.90
C CYS A 912 -1.43 -7.61 -19.53
N VAL A 913 -1.41 -6.91 -20.67
CA VAL A 913 -2.68 -6.47 -21.31
C VAL A 913 -3.52 -7.62 -21.86
N ARG A 914 -2.90 -8.72 -22.31
CA ARG A 914 -3.62 -9.92 -22.78
C ARG A 914 -4.33 -10.67 -21.68
N THR A 915 -3.86 -10.55 -20.44
CA THR A 915 -4.35 -11.31 -19.28
C THR A 915 -5.24 -10.50 -18.34
N GLY A 916 -5.44 -9.19 -18.61
CA GLY A 916 -6.41 -8.38 -17.89
C GLY A 916 -5.82 -7.28 -16.98
N ASN A 917 -4.48 -7.09 -16.99
CA ASN A 917 -3.86 -5.90 -16.42
C ASN A 917 -3.83 -4.78 -17.47
N ASP A 918 -4.23 -3.56 -17.12
CA ASP A 918 -4.51 -2.51 -18.11
C ASP A 918 -3.41 -1.46 -18.22
N LEU A 919 -2.69 -1.19 -17.15
CA LEU A 919 -1.79 -0.05 -17.01
C LEU A 919 -0.48 -0.48 -16.34
N MET A 920 0.65 -0.01 -16.85
CA MET A 920 1.96 -0.26 -16.25
C MET A 920 2.34 0.92 -15.36
N LEU A 921 2.58 0.70 -14.06
CA LEU A 921 3.04 1.74 -13.14
C LEU A 921 4.52 2.06 -13.37
N GLY A 922 4.82 2.72 -14.47
CA GLY A 922 6.18 3.07 -14.88
C GLY A 922 6.27 4.44 -15.53
N PHE A 923 7.49 4.99 -15.58
CA PHE A 923 7.75 6.33 -16.15
C PHE A 923 8.08 6.33 -17.65
N SER A 924 8.57 5.22 -18.16
CA SER A 924 8.98 5.12 -19.57
C SER A 924 8.78 3.70 -20.11
N SER A 925 8.81 3.56 -21.46
CA SER A 925 8.79 2.25 -22.07
C SER A 925 10.19 1.61 -22.01
N GLN A 926 10.34 0.62 -21.18
CA GLN A 926 11.50 -0.27 -21.13
C GLN A 926 11.48 -1.26 -22.30
N ALA A 927 12.50 -2.09 -22.45
CA ALA A 927 12.52 -3.10 -23.51
C ALA A 927 11.35 -4.11 -23.39
N SER A 928 10.99 -4.50 -22.17
CA SER A 928 9.84 -5.33 -21.83
C SER A 928 8.49 -4.68 -22.16
N ASN A 929 8.46 -3.34 -22.25
CA ASN A 929 7.26 -2.54 -22.53
C ASN A 929 7.12 -2.21 -24.02
N GLN A 930 8.02 -2.70 -24.89
CA GLN A 930 7.94 -2.50 -26.33
C GLN A 930 6.91 -3.44 -26.95
N LEU A 931 5.76 -2.90 -27.32
CA LEU A 931 4.72 -3.63 -28.06
C LEU A 931 5.16 -3.76 -29.52
N THR A 932 5.66 -4.92 -29.91
CA THR A 932 6.28 -5.13 -31.23
C THR A 932 5.37 -5.85 -32.22
N ASN A 933 4.39 -6.64 -31.76
CA ASN A 933 3.46 -7.40 -32.60
C ASN A 933 2.24 -6.56 -33.04
N THR A 934 2.48 -5.43 -33.71
CA THR A 934 1.43 -4.46 -34.11
C THR A 934 0.37 -5.03 -35.04
N GLU A 935 0.66 -6.13 -35.75
CA GLU A 935 -0.24 -6.82 -36.68
C GLU A 935 -1.11 -7.86 -35.99
N SER A 936 -0.91 -8.15 -34.69
CA SER A 936 -1.73 -9.08 -33.93
C SER A 936 -3.11 -8.49 -33.66
N ALA A 937 -4.14 -9.15 -34.19
CA ALA A 937 -5.52 -8.78 -33.89
C ALA A 937 -5.85 -8.99 -32.40
N THR A 938 -5.36 -10.06 -31.80
CA THR A 938 -5.54 -10.37 -30.37
C THR A 938 -4.95 -9.29 -29.50
N LEU A 939 -3.71 -8.86 -29.75
CA LEU A 939 -3.09 -7.76 -29.00
C LEU A 939 -3.87 -6.43 -29.14
N ASN A 940 -4.26 -6.09 -30.37
CA ASN A 940 -5.02 -4.84 -30.60
C ASN A 940 -6.37 -4.85 -29.88
N ASN A 941 -7.06 -6.00 -29.82
CA ASN A 941 -8.31 -6.16 -29.06
C ASN A 941 -8.05 -6.05 -27.54
N ALA A 942 -6.98 -6.64 -27.03
CA ALA A 942 -6.58 -6.55 -25.62
C ALA A 942 -6.25 -5.09 -25.23
N LEU A 943 -5.43 -4.39 -26.02
CA LEU A 943 -5.13 -2.98 -25.82
C LEU A 943 -6.39 -2.10 -25.83
N ARG A 944 -7.32 -2.38 -26.73
CA ARG A 944 -8.60 -1.68 -26.79
C ARG A 944 -9.42 -1.89 -25.52
N THR A 945 -9.44 -3.10 -24.97
CA THR A 945 -10.10 -3.42 -23.70
C THR A 945 -9.44 -2.70 -22.54
N SER A 946 -8.12 -2.73 -22.44
CA SER A 946 -7.36 -2.02 -21.41
C SER A 946 -7.59 -0.51 -21.48
N CYS A 947 -7.55 0.08 -22.66
CA CYS A 947 -7.87 1.50 -22.84
C CYS A 947 -9.30 1.85 -22.40
N LYS A 948 -10.27 0.96 -22.64
CA LYS A 948 -11.66 1.13 -22.17
C LYS A 948 -11.72 1.13 -20.65
N ASN A 949 -11.09 0.15 -19.99
CA ASN A 949 -11.07 0.02 -18.53
C ASN A 949 -10.46 1.26 -17.86
N ILE A 950 -9.32 1.73 -18.39
CA ILE A 950 -8.67 2.96 -17.91
C ILE A 950 -9.61 4.16 -18.09
N MET A 951 -10.12 4.36 -19.31
CA MET A 951 -10.96 5.52 -19.63
C MET A 951 -12.32 5.48 -18.92
N TYR A 952 -12.90 4.29 -18.69
CA TYR A 952 -14.14 4.14 -17.93
C TYR A 952 -13.96 4.61 -16.48
N THR A 953 -12.89 4.16 -15.81
CA THR A 953 -12.56 4.60 -14.45
C THR A 953 -12.35 6.12 -14.40
N ILE A 954 -11.57 6.68 -15.33
CA ILE A 954 -11.22 8.11 -15.33
C ILE A 954 -12.45 8.99 -15.67
N ALA A 955 -13.30 8.59 -16.63
CA ALA A 955 -14.49 9.34 -17.02
C ALA A 955 -15.51 9.50 -15.88
N ASN A 956 -15.51 8.58 -14.93
CA ASN A 956 -16.38 8.60 -13.75
C ASN A 956 -15.71 9.21 -12.51
N SER A 957 -14.45 9.64 -12.61
CA SER A 957 -13.69 10.26 -11.52
C SER A 957 -13.92 11.78 -11.45
N GLY A 958 -13.39 12.39 -10.39
CA GLY A 958 -13.44 13.83 -10.17
C GLY A 958 -12.81 14.66 -11.29
N TYR A 959 -11.95 14.09 -12.13
CA TYR A 959 -11.42 14.76 -13.31
C TYR A 959 -12.50 15.14 -14.34
N TYR A 960 -13.62 14.44 -14.36
CA TYR A 960 -14.74 14.69 -15.27
C TYR A 960 -16.05 15.04 -14.56
N THR A 961 -16.23 14.62 -13.32
CA THR A 961 -17.48 14.86 -12.55
C THR A 961 -17.44 16.13 -11.70
N ASN A 962 -16.24 16.53 -11.21
CA ASN A 962 -16.06 17.70 -10.33
C ASN A 962 -15.62 18.97 -11.08
N THR A 963 -15.50 18.93 -12.42
CA THR A 963 -15.06 20.09 -13.17
C THR A 963 -16.09 21.22 -13.12
N THR A 964 -15.80 22.25 -12.35
CA THR A 964 -16.23 23.60 -12.68
C THR A 964 -15.33 24.06 -13.82
N ASP A 965 -15.73 23.80 -15.06
CA ASP A 965 -15.02 24.30 -16.24
C ASP A 965 -15.07 25.84 -16.24
N ASP A 966 -14.05 26.46 -15.63
CA ASP A 966 -13.83 27.90 -15.69
C ASP A 966 -13.06 28.29 -16.95
N GLY A 967 -12.81 27.35 -17.87
CA GLY A 967 -12.12 27.56 -19.17
C GLY A 967 -10.69 28.09 -19.04
N GLY A 968 -10.06 27.89 -17.86
CA GLY A 968 -8.74 28.43 -17.56
C GLY A 968 -7.62 27.61 -18.22
N MET A 969 -6.55 28.28 -18.67
CA MET A 969 -5.33 27.61 -19.11
C MET A 969 -4.72 26.83 -17.93
N SER A 970 -4.17 25.62 -18.20
CA SER A 970 -3.40 24.83 -17.22
C SER A 970 -2.21 25.62 -16.66
N ASN A 971 -1.71 25.27 -15.47
CA ASN A 971 -0.56 25.94 -14.86
C ASN A 971 0.70 25.82 -15.76
N MET A 972 0.90 24.66 -16.37
CA MET A 972 1.94 24.45 -17.36
C MET A 972 1.80 25.44 -18.52
N THR A 973 0.60 25.54 -19.11
CA THR A 973 0.37 26.48 -20.23
C THR A 973 0.55 27.93 -19.79
N LYS A 974 0.07 28.33 -18.61
CA LYS A 974 0.29 29.68 -18.05
C LYS A 974 1.79 29.99 -17.91
N LEU A 975 2.58 29.03 -17.41
CA LEU A 975 4.01 29.18 -17.22
C LEU A 975 4.72 29.40 -18.58
N PHE A 976 4.50 28.50 -19.54
CA PHE A 976 5.18 28.56 -20.85
C PHE A 976 4.74 29.78 -21.65
N VAL A 977 3.46 30.12 -21.68
CA VAL A 977 2.98 31.36 -22.33
C VAL A 977 3.60 32.59 -21.65
N THR A 978 3.77 32.60 -20.35
CA THR A 978 4.44 33.69 -19.65
C THR A 978 5.89 33.80 -20.05
N ILE A 979 6.64 32.68 -20.11
CA ILE A 979 8.04 32.64 -20.56
C ILE A 979 8.15 33.14 -22.00
N ASP A 980 7.27 32.69 -22.87
CA ASP A 980 7.24 33.08 -24.28
C ASP A 980 6.98 34.58 -24.42
N VAL A 981 5.95 35.11 -23.79
CA VAL A 981 5.64 36.55 -23.84
C VAL A 981 6.78 37.37 -23.29
N VAL A 982 7.35 37.01 -22.16
CA VAL A 982 8.50 37.72 -21.55
C VAL A 982 9.70 37.67 -22.51
N THR A 983 9.99 36.52 -23.10
CA THR A 983 11.10 36.36 -24.05
C THR A 983 10.90 37.20 -25.27
N VAL A 984 9.71 37.21 -25.89
CA VAL A 984 9.42 38.06 -27.05
C VAL A 984 9.58 39.55 -26.70
N LEU A 985 9.04 39.98 -25.54
CA LEU A 985 9.20 41.37 -25.09
C LEU A 985 10.66 41.77 -24.89
N LEU A 986 11.45 40.88 -24.27
CA LEU A 986 12.90 41.12 -24.12
C LEU A 986 13.63 41.16 -25.43
N VAL A 987 13.33 40.29 -26.38
CA VAL A 987 13.90 40.30 -27.73
C VAL A 987 13.56 41.59 -28.46
N VAL A 988 12.30 42.02 -28.42
CA VAL A 988 11.84 43.29 -29.03
C VAL A 988 12.56 44.49 -28.40
N LEU A 989 12.65 44.53 -27.07
CA LEU A 989 13.36 45.59 -26.34
C LEU A 989 14.84 45.63 -26.71
N CYS A 990 15.52 44.49 -26.69
CA CYS A 990 16.92 44.39 -27.07
C CYS A 990 17.15 44.86 -28.54
N MET A 991 16.28 44.44 -29.46
CA MET A 991 16.38 44.88 -30.86
C MET A 991 16.16 46.38 -30.98
N ALA A 992 15.21 46.96 -30.31
CA ALA A 992 14.98 48.41 -30.28
C ALA A 992 16.20 49.15 -29.77
N LEU A 993 16.80 48.68 -28.65
CA LEU A 993 18.02 49.28 -28.10
C LEU A 993 19.23 49.18 -29.08
N VAL A 994 19.37 48.06 -29.74
CA VAL A 994 20.41 47.88 -30.77
C VAL A 994 20.21 48.82 -31.95
N ILE A 995 18.97 49.00 -32.42
CA ILE A 995 18.62 49.92 -33.53
C ILE A 995 18.85 51.37 -33.09
N VAL A 996 18.46 51.76 -31.86
CA VAL A 996 18.66 53.14 -31.35
C VAL A 996 20.16 53.44 -31.22
N ARG A 997 20.94 52.49 -30.65
CA ARG A 997 22.41 52.63 -30.58
C ARG A 997 23.05 52.74 -31.94
N TYR A 998 22.60 51.92 -32.91
CA TYR A 998 23.05 51.97 -34.29
C TYR A 998 22.75 53.32 -34.93
N ARG A 999 21.49 53.82 -34.83
CA ARG A 999 21.08 55.11 -35.36
C ARG A 999 21.86 56.26 -34.75
N LYS A 1000 22.03 56.29 -33.39
CA LYS A 1000 22.82 57.31 -32.68
C LYS A 1000 24.29 57.31 -33.16
N LYS A 1001 24.90 56.16 -33.34
CA LYS A 1001 26.29 56.06 -33.79
C LYS A 1001 26.46 56.56 -35.24
N HIS A 1002 25.50 56.31 -36.12
CA HIS A 1002 25.52 56.79 -37.50
C HIS A 1002 25.16 58.25 -37.60
N ALA A 1003 24.26 58.77 -36.78
CA ALA A 1003 23.99 60.24 -36.75
C ALA A 1003 25.19 61.02 -36.24
N LYS A 1004 25.92 60.52 -35.25
CA LYS A 1004 27.18 61.15 -34.80
C LYS A 1004 28.26 61.11 -35.82
N ALA A 1005 28.42 60.01 -36.57
CA ALA A 1005 29.38 59.90 -37.67
C ALA A 1005 29.00 60.80 -38.88
N ALA A 1006 27.71 61.00 -39.15
CA ALA A 1006 27.27 61.95 -40.20
C ALA A 1006 27.46 63.41 -39.78
N ALA A 1007 27.33 63.73 -38.49
CA ALA A 1007 27.59 65.07 -37.94
C ALA A 1007 29.11 65.42 -37.96
N GLU A 1008 29.98 64.43 -37.80
CA GLU A 1008 31.45 64.58 -37.88
C GLU A 1008 31.96 64.66 -39.29
N VAL A 1009 31.21 64.38 -40.32
CA VAL A 1009 31.56 64.44 -41.74
C VAL A 1009 30.91 65.61 -42.47
N ALA A 1010 30.11 66.45 -41.82
CA ALA A 1010 29.58 67.68 -42.37
C ALA A 1010 30.74 68.74 -42.60
N PRO A 1011 30.94 69.26 -43.78
CA PRO A 1011 32.01 70.28 -44.06
C PRO A 1011 31.73 71.53 -43.22
N GLU A 1012 32.75 72.09 -42.53
CA GLU A 1012 32.70 73.47 -42.05
C GLU A 1012 32.47 74.38 -43.23
N GLU A 1013 31.31 74.99 -43.37
CA GLU A 1013 31.09 76.17 -44.18
C GLU A 1013 31.96 77.32 -43.64
N LYS A 1014 32.98 77.61 -44.34
CA LYS A 1014 33.73 78.90 -44.20
C LYS A 1014 32.76 80.02 -44.26
N LYS A 1015 32.57 80.77 -43.17
CA LYS A 1015 32.10 82.15 -43.21
C LYS A 1015 33.28 82.99 -43.77
N GLU A 1016 33.22 83.42 -44.99
CA GLU A 1016 33.86 84.66 -45.47
C GLU A 1016 32.87 85.78 -45.23
N GLU A 1017 33.30 86.80 -44.53
CA GLU A 1017 32.77 88.14 -44.23
C GLU A 1017 31.33 88.33 -43.79
#